data_af786b9ee1f65a163270c947c4dde4d6
#
_entry.id   af786b9ee1f65a163270c947c4dde4d6
#
_cell.length_a   1.000
_cell.length_b   1.000
_cell.length_c   1.000
_cell.angle_alpha   90.00
_cell.angle_beta   90.00
_cell.angle_gamma   90.00
#
_symmetry.space_group_name_H-M   'P 1'
#
loop_
_entity.id
_entity.type
_entity.pdbx_description
1 polymer ?
#
loop_
_entity_poly.entity_id
_entity_poly.type
_entity_poly.pdbx_seq_one_letter_code
_entity_poly.pdbx_strand_id
1 'polypeptide(L)'
;MTDNVKILFENESLANASPATVSRAGIIYISDTDLDWKPVVEAWVLSRPADTQPVLRALFIKLVGENTQVDVGHCFDFVARNCYNVCGLTRIGTMASLYMLLTTLLDKSADVMTPPAVDLAKFTLQLERLMVFCCAWTVGGMLEPEDRLRFDGYMRKVSPEGCPKCDPGETIYEFQVDDRTLEWTRWKPPVWVYPNQEKLDFSNLLVPTMDSTRSIFLLDQLHSYKKPVLLLGSPGTAKTSTALMFFATFDAGKRMLKRINFSSATEPGMFQETIEADLDKRGGKSFGPPNNKKMTVFIDDISMPTVNTWGDQPTNEIVRQLVDQGGVYFLDKDKRGDFKICEDLQFVAAMTHPGGGRNDIPNRLKRQFFAFNLVLPAIQSIDDLYGQMLRGRFDAKEFSKDLVGVVSKLTPATIELWRRVKTKMLPTPAKFHYTFNMRELSRVFQGVLLTPKDTVKTGGSQAPTTDDHLTLLRLWKHECCRVFQDKLASDPDKLWFHNCLEDVIEGSFGAALHAAAKEENFFVDFFREDVFDDDDVLVEQAPKIYESGNGLENIRARVKMFMAKQNEDQPSRKLELVLFEDALRHMIRISRIIEMPRGCALLVGVGGSGKQSLTRLAAYIARHFLFQITLTKTYGINALKDDLKQIYDKAGHMRKPVTFLFTDNEIKDENFLEFLNSILMTGEIAGLFAKDEMMGMTADLQPAFLKERVGKPDTPDNLKQFFIDCSRDNLHLVLCMSPVNPKFPERARKFPGLVSGTTIDWFLPWPEQALIDVSKGFLSDYKVEATPEAKDQLIQHMGTAHTLVVAVCDEYKLSNRRYVYQTPKSYLSFIANYMVLYKLKLVALQRSETNINRGLEKLVKGAEDVEAMKKVLALEQVKLDKASQEVNKMIASLTISQGEAEVESAKVAVIKKDCGAEALRIGKEKAEW
;
A
#
# COMPACT_ATOMS: atom_id res chain seq x y z
N MET A 1 -46.67 -26.09 16.31
CA MET A 1 -47.20 -24.80 16.75
C MET A 1 -48.60 -25.07 17.28
N THR A 2 -49.01 -24.42 18.34
CA THR A 2 -50.38 -24.40 18.81
C THR A 2 -51.24 -23.49 17.90
N ASP A 3 -52.55 -23.73 17.86
CA ASP A 3 -53.47 -22.93 16.97
C ASP A 3 -53.45 -21.44 17.26
N ASN A 4 -52.94 -21.03 18.41
CA ASN A 4 -52.91 -19.66 18.89
C ASN A 4 -51.64 -18.93 18.45
N VAL A 5 -50.64 -19.63 17.85
CA VAL A 5 -49.36 -19.04 17.43
C VAL A 5 -49.31 -19.02 15.92
N LYS A 6 -49.25 -17.85 15.33
CA LYS A 6 -49.07 -17.58 13.89
C LYS A 6 -47.70 -16.92 13.71
N ILE A 7 -46.97 -17.37 12.71
CA ILE A 7 -45.67 -16.80 12.33
C ILE A 7 -45.84 -16.11 10.99
N LEU A 8 -45.42 -14.86 10.93
CA LEU A 8 -45.30 -14.09 9.71
C LEU A 8 -43.82 -13.83 9.45
N PHE A 9 -43.38 -14.12 8.23
CA PHE A 9 -42.03 -13.82 7.77
C PHE A 9 -42.11 -12.71 6.73
N GLU A 10 -41.28 -11.71 6.86
CA GLU A 10 -41.01 -10.70 5.84
C GLU A 10 -39.59 -10.94 5.29
N ASN A 11 -39.47 -11.26 4.01
CA ASN A 11 -38.20 -11.56 3.37
C ASN A 11 -38.12 -10.88 2.00
N GLU A 12 -36.97 -10.39 1.66
CA GLU A 12 -36.68 -9.80 0.33
C GLU A 12 -36.65 -10.87 -0.77
N SER A 13 -36.21 -12.09 -0.45
CA SER A 13 -36.07 -13.19 -1.40
C SER A 13 -36.19 -14.55 -0.71
N LEU A 14 -36.71 -15.54 -1.42
CA LEU A 14 -36.79 -16.92 -0.99
C LEU A 14 -35.66 -17.78 -1.56
N ALA A 15 -34.66 -17.20 -2.20
CA ALA A 15 -33.55 -17.91 -2.84
C ALA A 15 -32.76 -18.83 -1.88
N ASN A 16 -32.66 -18.44 -0.63
CA ASN A 16 -31.95 -19.21 0.42
C ASN A 16 -32.89 -20.09 1.27
N ALA A 17 -34.20 -20.09 0.98
CA ALA A 17 -35.15 -20.93 1.72
C ALA A 17 -35.17 -22.37 1.16
N SER A 18 -35.29 -23.36 2.05
CA SER A 18 -35.41 -24.73 1.61
C SER A 18 -36.75 -24.97 0.90
N PRO A 19 -36.79 -25.82 -0.13
CA PRO A 19 -38.09 -26.18 -0.79
C PRO A 19 -39.16 -26.64 0.19
N ALA A 20 -38.77 -27.34 1.24
CA ALA A 20 -39.69 -27.82 2.30
C ALA A 20 -40.27 -26.66 3.12
N THR A 21 -39.53 -25.58 3.36
CA THR A 21 -40.00 -24.37 4.03
C THR A 21 -40.96 -23.60 3.14
N VAL A 22 -40.61 -23.43 1.88
CA VAL A 22 -41.42 -22.72 0.88
C VAL A 22 -42.79 -23.40 0.70
N SER A 23 -42.83 -24.76 0.60
CA SER A 23 -44.04 -25.52 0.40
C SER A 23 -45.01 -25.50 1.59
N ARG A 24 -44.53 -25.17 2.80
CA ARG A 24 -45.36 -25.11 4.02
C ARG A 24 -45.81 -23.70 4.37
N ALA A 25 -45.27 -22.67 3.72
CA ALA A 25 -45.64 -21.28 3.95
C ALA A 25 -46.74 -20.82 2.98
N GLY A 26 -47.72 -20.11 3.48
CA GLY A 26 -48.61 -19.32 2.62
C GLY A 26 -47.85 -18.08 2.15
N ILE A 27 -47.55 -18.00 0.84
CA ILE A 27 -46.72 -16.94 0.28
C ILE A 27 -47.61 -15.84 -0.28
N ILE A 28 -47.38 -14.63 0.16
CA ILE A 28 -47.94 -13.41 -0.44
C ILE A 28 -46.72 -12.68 -1.08
N TYR A 29 -46.71 -12.65 -2.40
CA TYR A 29 -45.68 -11.91 -3.13
C TYR A 29 -46.11 -10.47 -3.28
N ILE A 30 -45.29 -9.54 -2.79
CA ILE A 30 -45.49 -8.10 -2.96
C ILE A 30 -44.36 -7.61 -3.88
N SER A 31 -44.76 -7.19 -5.09
CA SER A 31 -43.82 -6.61 -6.06
C SER A 31 -43.52 -5.15 -5.71
N ASP A 32 -42.35 -4.69 -6.07
CA ASP A 32 -41.97 -3.28 -6.03
C ASP A 32 -42.85 -2.42 -6.96
N THR A 33 -43.53 -3.07 -7.92
CA THR A 33 -44.49 -2.43 -8.82
C THR A 33 -45.91 -2.33 -8.25
N ASP A 34 -46.26 -3.13 -7.23
CA ASP A 34 -47.59 -3.10 -6.59
C ASP A 34 -47.86 -1.81 -5.82
N LEU A 35 -46.77 -1.30 -5.16
CA LEU A 35 -46.74 -0.01 -4.50
C LEU A 35 -45.74 0.89 -5.26
N ASP A 36 -46.22 1.45 -6.39
CA ASP A 36 -45.44 2.43 -7.13
C ASP A 36 -45.15 3.68 -6.28
N TRP A 37 -44.23 4.51 -6.71
CA TRP A 37 -43.79 5.74 -6.01
C TRP A 37 -44.93 6.75 -5.75
N LYS A 38 -46.05 6.73 -6.52
CA LYS A 38 -47.19 7.66 -6.45
C LYS A 38 -47.80 7.80 -5.05
N PRO A 39 -48.14 6.71 -4.31
CA PRO A 39 -48.71 6.82 -2.97
C PRO A 39 -47.79 7.48 -1.97
N VAL A 40 -46.47 7.24 -2.10
CA VAL A 40 -45.45 7.82 -1.19
C VAL A 40 -45.34 9.33 -1.42
N VAL A 41 -45.34 9.75 -2.69
CA VAL A 41 -45.30 11.18 -3.03
C VAL A 41 -46.61 11.85 -2.61
N GLU A 42 -47.77 11.22 -2.81
CA GLU A 42 -49.05 11.77 -2.37
C GLU A 42 -49.12 11.98 -0.83
N ALA A 43 -48.65 11.00 -0.08
CA ALA A 43 -48.52 11.14 1.38
C ALA A 43 -47.64 12.33 1.79
N TRP A 44 -46.51 12.53 1.07
CA TRP A 44 -45.64 13.67 1.30
C TRP A 44 -46.30 15.00 0.89
N VAL A 45 -46.98 15.05 -0.28
CA VAL A 45 -47.72 16.24 -0.76
C VAL A 45 -48.80 16.66 0.24
N LEU A 46 -49.56 15.71 0.77
CA LEU A 46 -50.57 15.98 1.81
C LEU A 46 -50.01 16.61 3.10
N SER A 47 -48.71 16.42 3.37
CA SER A 47 -48.02 17.07 4.49
C SER A 47 -47.67 18.55 4.23
N ARG A 48 -47.83 19.05 3.00
CA ARG A 48 -47.53 20.40 2.57
C ARG A 48 -48.76 21.34 2.67
N PRO A 49 -48.54 22.67 2.68
CA PRO A 49 -49.60 23.62 2.68
C PRO A 49 -50.65 23.38 1.57
N ALA A 50 -51.95 23.51 1.87
CA ALA A 50 -53.03 23.11 0.99
C ALA A 50 -53.02 23.85 -0.38
N ASP A 51 -52.58 25.09 -0.39
CA ASP A 51 -52.46 25.97 -1.56
C ASP A 51 -51.33 25.54 -2.52
N THR A 52 -50.29 24.87 -2.00
CA THR A 52 -49.14 24.39 -2.80
C THR A 52 -49.37 22.99 -3.39
N GLN A 53 -50.24 22.17 -2.79
CA GLN A 53 -50.47 20.77 -3.17
C GLN A 53 -50.86 20.57 -4.62
N PRO A 54 -51.77 21.35 -5.24
CA PRO A 54 -52.14 21.16 -6.65
C PRO A 54 -50.97 21.37 -7.61
N VAL A 55 -50.11 22.36 -7.32
CA VAL A 55 -48.98 22.68 -8.16
C VAL A 55 -47.93 21.58 -8.03
N LEU A 56 -47.68 21.09 -6.82
CA LEU A 56 -46.74 19.97 -6.58
C LEU A 56 -47.18 18.71 -7.34
N ARG A 57 -48.48 18.33 -7.27
CA ARG A 57 -48.99 17.16 -8.02
C ARG A 57 -48.77 17.33 -9.52
N ALA A 58 -49.11 18.49 -10.07
CA ALA A 58 -48.93 18.78 -11.49
C ALA A 58 -47.45 18.66 -11.92
N LEU A 59 -46.52 19.19 -11.12
CA LEU A 59 -45.09 19.13 -11.41
C LEU A 59 -44.56 17.72 -11.26
N PHE A 60 -44.96 16.92 -10.27
CA PHE A 60 -44.58 15.52 -10.18
C PHE A 60 -45.01 14.69 -11.38
N ILE A 61 -46.25 14.91 -11.85
CA ILE A 61 -46.77 14.28 -13.07
C ILE A 61 -45.97 14.74 -14.30
N LYS A 62 -45.66 16.04 -14.41
CA LYS A 62 -44.89 16.62 -15.53
C LYS A 62 -43.47 16.09 -15.60
N LEU A 63 -42.73 16.08 -14.47
CA LEU A 63 -41.31 15.82 -14.47
C LEU A 63 -40.95 14.34 -14.27
N VAL A 64 -41.75 13.59 -13.54
CA VAL A 64 -41.46 12.20 -13.17
C VAL A 64 -42.47 11.21 -13.72
N GLY A 65 -43.73 11.63 -13.79
CA GLY A 65 -44.88 10.79 -14.20
C GLY A 65 -45.04 10.62 -15.73
N GLU A 66 -46.21 10.17 -16.13
CA GLU A 66 -46.60 9.99 -17.54
C GLU A 66 -46.77 11.34 -18.22
N ASN A 67 -45.83 11.75 -19.02
CA ASN A 67 -45.98 12.94 -19.86
C ASN A 67 -46.52 12.55 -21.22
N THR A 68 -47.85 12.63 -21.37
CA THR A 68 -48.56 12.32 -22.62
C THR A 68 -48.31 13.33 -23.75
N GLN A 69 -47.67 14.47 -23.44
CA GLN A 69 -47.41 15.54 -24.42
C GLN A 69 -46.04 15.43 -25.09
N VAL A 70 -45.15 14.64 -24.56
CA VAL A 70 -43.81 14.41 -25.13
C VAL A 70 -43.62 12.91 -25.31
N ASP A 71 -43.25 12.48 -26.48
CA ASP A 71 -43.00 11.08 -26.87
C ASP A 71 -41.82 10.43 -26.11
N VAL A 72 -41.59 10.80 -24.85
CA VAL A 72 -40.38 10.54 -24.09
C VAL A 72 -40.60 9.54 -22.95
N GLY A 73 -41.88 9.21 -22.63
CA GLY A 73 -42.21 8.26 -21.56
C GLY A 73 -41.87 8.75 -20.12
N HIS A 74 -41.99 7.88 -19.16
CA HIS A 74 -41.67 8.14 -17.76
C HIS A 74 -40.17 8.40 -17.55
N CYS A 75 -39.81 9.31 -16.63
CA CYS A 75 -38.44 9.59 -16.25
C CYS A 75 -37.65 8.33 -15.85
N PHE A 76 -38.25 7.46 -15.04
CA PHE A 76 -37.62 6.21 -14.62
C PHE A 76 -37.43 5.22 -15.78
N ASP A 77 -38.42 5.16 -16.72
CA ASP A 77 -38.29 4.28 -17.88
C ASP A 77 -37.24 4.81 -18.87
N PHE A 78 -37.13 6.13 -19.00
CA PHE A 78 -36.05 6.73 -19.78
C PHE A 78 -34.71 6.35 -19.23
N VAL A 79 -34.50 6.49 -17.92
CA VAL A 79 -33.23 6.12 -17.26
C VAL A 79 -32.96 4.62 -17.40
N ALA A 80 -33.97 3.77 -17.17
CA ALA A 80 -33.82 2.32 -17.28
C ALA A 80 -33.45 1.83 -18.68
N ARG A 81 -33.94 2.52 -19.73
CA ARG A 81 -33.70 2.14 -21.14
C ARG A 81 -32.41 2.75 -21.72
N ASN A 82 -32.03 3.95 -21.29
CA ASN A 82 -31.01 4.74 -21.96
C ASN A 82 -29.78 5.04 -21.13
N CYS A 83 -29.82 4.77 -19.82
CA CYS A 83 -28.79 5.13 -18.88
C CYS A 83 -28.44 3.96 -17.95
N TYR A 84 -27.21 3.94 -17.46
CA TYR A 84 -26.77 2.99 -16.46
C TYR A 84 -26.81 3.62 -15.04
N ASN A 85 -27.68 3.08 -14.17
CA ASN A 85 -27.78 3.49 -12.78
C ASN A 85 -26.76 2.69 -11.94
N VAL A 86 -25.76 3.37 -11.39
CA VAL A 86 -24.64 2.74 -10.68
C VAL A 86 -24.99 2.14 -9.32
N CYS A 87 -26.12 2.52 -8.71
CA CYS A 87 -26.49 2.07 -7.36
C CYS A 87 -27.66 1.09 -7.32
N GLY A 88 -28.48 1.01 -8.38
CA GLY A 88 -29.67 0.16 -8.41
C GLY A 88 -30.70 0.50 -7.33
N LEU A 89 -30.88 1.79 -6.99
CA LEU A 89 -31.95 2.23 -6.10
C LEU A 89 -33.33 1.93 -6.69
N THR A 90 -34.25 1.49 -5.84
CA THR A 90 -35.65 1.32 -6.23
C THR A 90 -36.28 2.67 -6.58
N ARG A 91 -37.36 2.67 -7.39
CA ARG A 91 -38.12 3.88 -7.74
C ARG A 91 -38.54 4.62 -6.47
N ILE A 92 -39.06 3.89 -5.46
CA ILE A 92 -39.51 4.43 -4.17
C ILE A 92 -38.33 5.07 -3.43
N GLY A 93 -37.16 4.41 -3.38
CA GLY A 93 -35.96 4.94 -2.73
C GLY A 93 -35.44 6.22 -3.39
N THR A 94 -35.51 6.28 -4.75
CA THR A 94 -35.13 7.50 -5.49
C THR A 94 -36.11 8.64 -5.24
N MET A 95 -37.42 8.36 -5.17
CA MET A 95 -38.43 9.36 -4.84
C MET A 95 -38.31 9.83 -3.39
N ALA A 96 -37.95 8.93 -2.46
CA ALA A 96 -37.65 9.31 -1.08
C ALA A 96 -36.49 10.32 -1.01
N SER A 97 -35.41 10.07 -1.76
CA SER A 97 -34.31 11.02 -1.90
C SER A 97 -34.75 12.36 -2.52
N LEU A 98 -35.62 12.32 -3.53
CA LEU A 98 -36.09 13.52 -4.20
C LEU A 98 -36.90 14.42 -3.25
N TYR A 99 -37.95 13.89 -2.57
CA TYR A 99 -38.71 14.71 -1.64
C TYR A 99 -37.89 15.09 -0.39
N MET A 100 -36.87 14.31 -0.01
CA MET A 100 -35.95 14.66 1.06
C MET A 100 -35.18 15.93 0.72
N LEU A 101 -34.55 15.99 -0.48
CA LEU A 101 -33.86 17.18 -0.95
C LEU A 101 -34.81 18.35 -1.20
N LEU A 102 -35.98 18.09 -1.83
CA LEU A 102 -36.96 19.12 -2.12
C LEU A 102 -37.50 19.75 -0.80
N THR A 103 -37.71 18.95 0.25
CA THR A 103 -38.09 19.46 1.57
C THR A 103 -37.09 20.44 2.11
N THR A 104 -35.78 20.07 2.05
CA THR A 104 -34.71 20.95 2.58
C THR A 104 -34.66 22.28 1.84
N LEU A 105 -34.84 22.25 0.52
CA LEU A 105 -34.79 23.45 -0.31
C LEU A 105 -36.03 24.32 -0.14
N LEU A 106 -37.21 23.70 -0.04
CA LEU A 106 -38.47 24.43 0.19
C LEU A 106 -38.50 25.12 1.54
N ASP A 107 -38.09 24.41 2.60
CA ASP A 107 -38.07 24.99 3.96
C ASP A 107 -37.06 26.15 4.06
N LYS A 108 -35.93 26.05 3.35
CA LYS A 108 -34.91 27.11 3.28
C LYS A 108 -35.37 28.34 2.48
N SER A 109 -36.13 28.14 1.43
CA SER A 109 -36.59 29.20 0.54
C SER A 109 -38.00 29.71 0.84
N ALA A 110 -38.60 29.25 1.94
CA ALA A 110 -39.97 29.60 2.32
C ALA A 110 -40.23 31.10 2.39
N ASP A 111 -39.26 31.86 2.91
CA ASP A 111 -39.37 33.34 3.09
C ASP A 111 -39.25 34.11 1.77
N VAL A 112 -38.63 33.50 0.75
CA VAL A 112 -38.27 34.12 -0.55
C VAL A 112 -39.24 33.72 -1.67
N MET A 113 -39.90 32.57 -1.49
CA MET A 113 -40.82 32.04 -2.47
C MET A 113 -42.05 32.92 -2.61
N THR A 114 -42.44 33.27 -3.84
CA THR A 114 -43.63 34.06 -4.12
C THR A 114 -44.86 33.28 -3.69
N PRO A 115 -45.77 33.77 -2.81
CA PRO A 115 -46.97 33.03 -2.44
C PRO A 115 -47.87 32.71 -3.66
N PRO A 116 -48.46 31.51 -3.76
CA PRO A 116 -49.33 31.15 -4.90
C PRO A 116 -50.53 32.09 -5.06
N ALA A 117 -51.01 32.67 -3.97
CA ALA A 117 -52.10 33.65 -3.98
C ALA A 117 -51.71 35.02 -4.60
N VAL A 118 -50.42 35.34 -4.69
CA VAL A 118 -49.90 36.60 -5.22
C VAL A 118 -49.63 36.46 -6.74
N ASP A 119 -48.85 35.42 -7.11
CA ASP A 119 -48.50 35.13 -8.51
C ASP A 119 -48.29 33.62 -8.69
N LEU A 120 -49.31 32.94 -9.17
CA LEU A 120 -49.27 31.48 -9.36
C LEU A 120 -48.28 31.06 -10.45
N ALA A 121 -48.09 31.84 -11.51
CA ALA A 121 -47.20 31.52 -12.59
C ALA A 121 -45.76 31.59 -12.12
N LYS A 122 -45.40 32.66 -11.40
CA LYS A 122 -44.07 32.83 -10.83
C LYS A 122 -43.77 31.77 -9.74
N PHE A 123 -44.71 31.50 -8.85
CA PHE A 123 -44.60 30.42 -7.88
C PHE A 123 -44.36 29.06 -8.56
N THR A 124 -45.14 28.73 -9.58
CA THR A 124 -45.00 27.49 -10.31
C THR A 124 -43.64 27.36 -10.97
N LEU A 125 -43.11 28.43 -11.59
CA LEU A 125 -41.80 28.43 -12.21
C LEU A 125 -40.65 28.30 -11.17
N GLN A 126 -40.78 28.98 -10.02
CA GLN A 126 -39.82 28.85 -8.92
C GLN A 126 -39.79 27.40 -8.39
N LEU A 127 -40.91 26.81 -8.17
CA LEU A 127 -41.06 25.43 -7.71
C LEU A 127 -40.56 24.41 -8.76
N GLU A 128 -40.82 24.65 -10.04
CA GLU A 128 -40.38 23.83 -11.15
C GLU A 128 -38.85 23.82 -11.24
N ARG A 129 -38.18 24.99 -11.09
CA ARG A 129 -36.71 25.09 -11.07
C ARG A 129 -36.12 24.25 -9.90
N LEU A 130 -36.69 24.35 -8.70
CA LEU A 130 -36.26 23.54 -7.56
C LEU A 130 -36.48 22.04 -7.82
N MET A 131 -37.60 21.64 -8.42
CA MET A 131 -37.84 20.24 -8.74
C MET A 131 -36.91 19.72 -9.85
N VAL A 132 -36.59 20.50 -10.88
CA VAL A 132 -35.63 20.15 -11.91
C VAL A 132 -34.26 19.94 -11.28
N PHE A 133 -33.83 20.81 -10.37
CA PHE A 133 -32.62 20.64 -9.60
C PHE A 133 -32.62 19.35 -8.77
N CYS A 134 -33.74 19.07 -8.09
CA CYS A 134 -33.87 17.83 -7.32
C CYS A 134 -33.82 16.59 -8.21
N CYS A 135 -34.51 16.59 -9.35
CA CYS A 135 -34.47 15.49 -10.32
C CYS A 135 -33.04 15.26 -10.86
N ALA A 136 -32.31 16.35 -11.17
CA ALA A 136 -30.92 16.25 -11.62
C ALA A 136 -30.02 15.58 -10.58
N TRP A 137 -30.14 15.90 -9.29
CA TRP A 137 -29.29 15.38 -8.23
C TRP A 137 -29.79 14.10 -7.54
N THR A 138 -31.00 13.64 -7.85
CA THR A 138 -31.54 12.36 -7.34
C THR A 138 -31.57 11.30 -8.44
N VAL A 139 -32.44 11.45 -9.44
CA VAL A 139 -32.55 10.51 -10.56
C VAL A 139 -31.28 10.55 -11.42
N GLY A 140 -30.87 11.75 -11.84
CA GLY A 140 -29.69 11.99 -12.64
C GLY A 140 -28.39 11.94 -11.81
N GLY A 141 -28.48 12.09 -10.51
CA GLY A 141 -27.33 12.07 -9.60
C GLY A 141 -26.61 10.72 -9.50
N MET A 142 -27.30 9.63 -9.89
CA MET A 142 -26.78 8.26 -9.89
C MET A 142 -26.08 7.86 -11.19
N LEU A 143 -25.98 8.77 -12.15
CA LEU A 143 -25.50 8.47 -13.49
C LEU A 143 -24.03 8.84 -13.66
N GLU A 144 -23.36 8.16 -14.60
CA GLU A 144 -22.03 8.51 -15.09
C GLU A 144 -22.08 9.72 -16.05
N PRO A 145 -20.97 10.41 -16.34
CA PRO A 145 -20.96 11.67 -17.10
C PRO A 145 -21.65 11.61 -18.46
N GLU A 146 -21.47 10.51 -19.21
CA GLU A 146 -22.11 10.35 -20.54
C GLU A 146 -23.62 10.24 -20.42
N ASP A 147 -24.11 9.51 -19.42
CA ASP A 147 -25.52 9.35 -19.17
C ASP A 147 -26.16 10.61 -18.55
N ARG A 148 -25.41 11.40 -17.81
CA ARG A 148 -25.85 12.74 -17.36
C ARG A 148 -26.15 13.67 -18.54
N LEU A 149 -25.37 13.62 -19.63
CA LEU A 149 -25.63 14.36 -20.84
C LEU A 149 -26.98 13.92 -21.49
N ARG A 150 -27.22 12.60 -21.52
CA ARG A 150 -28.51 12.07 -22.04
C ARG A 150 -29.69 12.50 -21.18
N PHE A 151 -29.48 12.47 -19.87
CA PHE A 151 -30.50 12.90 -18.91
C PHE A 151 -30.79 14.41 -18.99
N ASP A 152 -29.78 15.24 -19.16
CA ASP A 152 -29.92 16.69 -19.40
C ASP A 152 -30.79 16.94 -20.65
N GLY A 153 -30.50 16.24 -21.76
CA GLY A 153 -31.28 16.34 -22.97
C GLY A 153 -32.75 15.92 -22.79
N TYR A 154 -33.02 14.92 -21.93
CA TYR A 154 -34.36 14.53 -21.52
C TYR A 154 -35.06 15.64 -20.72
N MET A 155 -34.41 16.16 -19.66
CA MET A 155 -35.01 17.18 -18.78
C MET A 155 -35.35 18.47 -19.55
N ARG A 156 -34.51 18.89 -20.49
CA ARG A 156 -34.77 20.06 -21.34
C ARG A 156 -35.98 19.89 -22.25
N LYS A 157 -36.29 18.66 -22.68
CA LYS A 157 -37.49 18.35 -23.46
C LYS A 157 -38.76 18.38 -22.60
N VAL A 158 -38.65 17.89 -21.35
CA VAL A 158 -39.77 17.81 -20.40
C VAL A 158 -40.09 19.16 -19.77
N SER A 159 -39.06 19.95 -19.47
CA SER A 159 -39.18 21.25 -18.76
C SER A 159 -38.28 22.32 -19.40
N PRO A 160 -38.61 22.83 -20.58
CA PRO A 160 -37.80 23.85 -21.26
C PRO A 160 -37.66 25.15 -20.48
N GLU A 161 -38.71 25.56 -19.77
CA GLU A 161 -38.74 26.81 -18.99
C GLU A 161 -38.12 26.64 -17.58
N GLY A 162 -38.28 25.45 -17.01
CA GLY A 162 -37.68 25.11 -15.69
C GLY A 162 -36.20 24.88 -15.72
N CYS A 163 -35.62 24.48 -16.86
CA CYS A 163 -34.17 24.25 -17.01
C CYS A 163 -33.40 25.55 -17.23
N PRO A 164 -32.10 25.60 -16.83
CA PRO A 164 -31.25 26.74 -17.09
C PRO A 164 -30.96 26.93 -18.60
N LYS A 165 -30.73 28.18 -19.02
CA LYS A 165 -30.19 28.47 -20.34
C LYS A 165 -28.67 28.19 -20.26
N CYS A 166 -28.19 27.23 -21.04
CA CYS A 166 -26.81 26.77 -21.04
C CYS A 166 -26.09 27.15 -22.33
N ASP A 167 -24.81 27.41 -22.23
CA ASP A 167 -23.93 27.54 -23.38
C ASP A 167 -23.65 26.15 -24.00
N PRO A 168 -23.23 26.06 -25.27
CA PRO A 168 -22.87 24.80 -25.89
C PRO A 168 -21.86 23.99 -25.09
N GLY A 169 -22.21 22.76 -24.69
CA GLY A 169 -21.34 21.89 -23.89
C GLY A 169 -21.61 21.92 -22.37
N GLU A 170 -22.44 22.84 -21.89
CA GLU A 170 -22.89 22.85 -20.50
C GLU A 170 -24.17 22.03 -20.30
N THR A 171 -24.37 21.53 -19.10
CA THR A 171 -25.55 20.75 -18.67
C THR A 171 -26.20 21.41 -17.45
N ILE A 172 -27.35 20.90 -17.03
CA ILE A 172 -28.05 21.37 -15.82
C ILE A 172 -27.15 21.23 -14.55
N TYR A 173 -26.15 20.37 -14.58
CA TYR A 173 -25.26 20.13 -13.46
C TYR A 173 -24.25 21.24 -13.18
N GLU A 174 -24.00 22.13 -14.15
CA GLU A 174 -23.16 23.32 -14.00
C GLU A 174 -23.87 24.47 -13.27
N PHE A 175 -25.15 24.29 -12.92
CA PHE A 175 -25.99 25.31 -12.32
C PHE A 175 -26.57 24.90 -10.98
N GLN A 176 -26.86 25.88 -10.15
CA GLN A 176 -27.64 25.77 -8.93
C GLN A 176 -28.79 26.75 -8.95
N VAL A 177 -29.83 26.48 -8.16
CA VAL A 177 -30.87 27.44 -7.88
C VAL A 177 -30.41 28.28 -6.68
N ASP A 178 -30.27 29.57 -6.87
CA ASP A 178 -29.90 30.52 -5.82
C ASP A 178 -31.00 30.61 -4.75
N ASP A 179 -30.64 30.47 -3.50
CA ASP A 179 -31.59 30.44 -2.37
C ASP A 179 -32.25 31.78 -2.04
N ARG A 180 -31.78 32.90 -2.63
CA ARG A 180 -32.32 34.26 -2.44
C ARG A 180 -33.20 34.74 -3.58
N THR A 181 -32.87 34.34 -4.81
CA THR A 181 -33.58 34.78 -6.01
C THR A 181 -34.46 33.71 -6.64
N LEU A 182 -34.22 32.43 -6.30
CA LEU A 182 -34.82 31.23 -6.93
C LEU A 182 -34.61 31.20 -8.43
N GLU A 183 -33.49 31.76 -8.88
CA GLU A 183 -32.99 31.73 -10.26
C GLU A 183 -31.79 30.84 -10.42
N TRP A 184 -31.57 30.38 -11.69
CA TRP A 184 -30.40 29.56 -11.98
C TRP A 184 -29.13 30.42 -11.98
N THR A 185 -28.14 29.98 -11.23
CA THR A 185 -26.79 30.57 -11.18
C THR A 185 -25.73 29.50 -11.41
N ARG A 186 -24.63 29.85 -12.07
CA ARG A 186 -23.50 28.91 -12.23
C ARG A 186 -22.80 28.69 -10.90
N TRP A 187 -22.35 27.44 -10.68
CA TRP A 187 -21.48 27.14 -9.56
C TRP A 187 -20.18 27.99 -9.64
N LYS A 188 -19.70 28.47 -8.52
CA LYS A 188 -18.43 29.19 -8.41
C LYS A 188 -17.65 28.60 -7.24
N PRO A 189 -16.52 27.93 -7.49
CA PRO A 189 -15.68 27.47 -6.39
C PRO A 189 -15.14 28.69 -5.63
N PRO A 190 -14.96 28.58 -4.30
CA PRO A 190 -14.32 29.61 -3.48
C PRO A 190 -12.91 29.90 -4.01
N VAL A 191 -12.47 31.16 -3.92
CA VAL A 191 -11.10 31.53 -4.26
C VAL A 191 -10.14 30.88 -3.27
N TRP A 192 -9.21 30.10 -3.79
CA TRP A 192 -8.19 29.46 -2.98
C TRP A 192 -6.85 30.20 -3.11
N VAL A 193 -6.19 30.41 -1.98
CA VAL A 193 -4.88 31.05 -1.91
C VAL A 193 -3.87 30.04 -1.37
N TYR A 194 -2.74 29.92 -2.04
CA TYR A 194 -1.66 29.04 -1.62
C TYR A 194 -1.16 29.43 -0.23
N PRO A 195 -1.11 28.50 0.76
CA PRO A 195 -0.65 28.82 2.10
C PRO A 195 0.87 29.09 2.09
N ASN A 196 1.27 30.27 2.54
CA ASN A 196 2.68 30.65 2.63
C ASN A 196 3.29 30.12 3.95
N GLN A 197 3.50 28.81 4.02
CA GLN A 197 4.10 28.12 5.18
C GLN A 197 5.50 27.60 4.79
N GLU A 198 6.45 27.70 5.72
CA GLU A 198 7.81 27.15 5.52
C GLU A 198 7.79 25.63 5.35
N LYS A 199 7.01 24.94 6.19
CA LYS A 199 6.80 23.49 6.10
C LYS A 199 5.45 23.21 5.48
N LEU A 200 5.46 22.68 4.27
CA LEU A 200 4.26 22.34 3.53
C LEU A 200 3.65 21.02 4.05
N ASP A 201 2.43 21.10 4.57
CA ASP A 201 1.63 19.90 4.83
C ASP A 201 0.70 19.63 3.62
N PHE A 202 1.18 18.80 2.72
CA PHE A 202 0.46 18.45 1.48
C PHE A 202 -0.92 17.87 1.73
N SER A 203 -1.11 17.14 2.83
CA SER A 203 -2.38 16.52 3.19
C SER A 203 -3.48 17.53 3.51
N ASN A 204 -3.09 18.71 3.94
CA ASN A 204 -4.00 19.82 4.27
C ASN A 204 -4.23 20.79 3.12
N LEU A 205 -3.58 20.58 1.96
CA LEU A 205 -3.84 21.35 0.75
C LEU A 205 -5.11 20.85 0.07
N LEU A 206 -6.24 21.35 0.54
CA LEU A 206 -7.55 21.03 -0.04
C LEU A 206 -7.97 22.22 -0.95
N VAL A 207 -7.84 22.03 -2.25
CA VAL A 207 -8.23 23.03 -3.25
C VAL A 207 -9.68 22.78 -3.65
N PRO A 208 -10.59 23.76 -3.46
CA PRO A 208 -11.97 23.62 -3.91
C PRO A 208 -12.05 23.62 -5.43
N THR A 209 -12.75 22.61 -5.97
CA THR A 209 -13.06 22.49 -7.39
C THR A 209 -14.56 22.65 -7.59
N MET A 210 -14.99 22.78 -8.84
CA MET A 210 -16.41 22.83 -9.19
C MET A 210 -17.14 21.59 -8.64
N ASP A 211 -16.56 20.39 -8.83
CA ASP A 211 -17.15 19.13 -8.43
C ASP A 211 -17.27 19.00 -6.89
N SER A 212 -16.22 19.45 -6.16
CA SER A 212 -16.26 19.46 -4.70
C SER A 212 -17.29 20.47 -4.16
N THR A 213 -17.41 21.64 -4.81
CA THR A 213 -18.37 22.69 -4.41
C THR A 213 -19.80 22.20 -4.53
N ARG A 214 -20.15 21.53 -5.64
CA ARG A 214 -21.47 20.88 -5.83
C ARG A 214 -21.79 19.87 -4.73
N SER A 215 -20.84 18.99 -4.49
CA SER A 215 -20.98 17.90 -3.51
C SER A 215 -21.08 18.43 -2.07
N ILE A 216 -20.30 19.43 -1.71
CA ILE A 216 -20.33 20.07 -0.40
C ILE A 216 -21.67 20.78 -0.19
N PHE A 217 -22.20 21.45 -1.23
CA PHE A 217 -23.53 22.06 -1.14
C PHE A 217 -24.61 21.02 -0.81
N LEU A 218 -24.64 19.89 -1.51
CA LEU A 218 -25.62 18.83 -1.24
C LEU A 218 -25.42 18.25 0.17
N LEU A 219 -24.19 18.00 0.59
CA LEU A 219 -23.85 17.54 1.94
C LEU A 219 -24.36 18.53 3.00
N ASP A 220 -24.12 19.84 2.82
CA ASP A 220 -24.53 20.86 3.75
C ASP A 220 -26.04 20.97 3.89
N GLN A 221 -26.76 20.97 2.74
CA GLN A 221 -28.22 20.99 2.73
C GLN A 221 -28.81 19.81 3.51
N LEU A 222 -28.40 18.60 3.18
CA LEU A 222 -28.92 17.38 3.80
C LEU A 222 -28.49 17.22 5.26
N HIS A 223 -27.24 17.57 5.56
CA HIS A 223 -26.71 17.50 6.92
C HIS A 223 -27.44 18.47 7.86
N SER A 224 -27.76 19.67 7.41
CA SER A 224 -28.49 20.67 8.20
C SER A 224 -29.88 20.17 8.63
N TYR A 225 -30.49 19.31 7.82
CA TYR A 225 -31.80 18.67 8.10
C TYR A 225 -31.68 17.24 8.66
N LYS A 226 -30.50 16.87 9.20
CA LYS A 226 -30.22 15.57 9.82
C LYS A 226 -30.50 14.38 8.87
N LYS A 227 -30.32 14.56 7.57
CA LYS A 227 -30.50 13.47 6.60
C LYS A 227 -29.19 12.74 6.39
N PRO A 228 -29.19 11.40 6.43
CA PRO A 228 -27.98 10.62 6.16
C PRO A 228 -27.65 10.65 4.66
N VAL A 229 -26.35 10.69 4.33
CA VAL A 229 -25.86 10.82 2.96
C VAL A 229 -24.92 9.69 2.59
N LEU A 230 -25.09 9.13 1.38
CA LEU A 230 -24.23 8.10 0.81
C LEU A 230 -23.51 8.62 -0.44
N LEU A 231 -22.20 8.72 -0.36
CA LEU A 231 -21.33 9.09 -1.47
C LEU A 231 -20.92 7.85 -2.27
N LEU A 232 -21.36 7.76 -3.50
CA LEU A 232 -20.97 6.72 -4.42
C LEU A 232 -19.85 7.21 -5.34
N GLY A 233 -19.09 6.31 -5.95
CA GLY A 233 -18.12 6.69 -6.98
C GLY A 233 -17.00 5.66 -7.14
N SER A 234 -16.40 5.66 -8.30
CA SER A 234 -15.22 4.85 -8.61
C SER A 234 -14.05 5.12 -7.64
N PRO A 235 -13.09 4.22 -7.48
CA PRO A 235 -11.91 4.50 -6.68
C PRO A 235 -11.17 5.74 -7.19
N GLY A 236 -10.86 6.67 -6.27
CA GLY A 236 -10.13 7.89 -6.62
C GLY A 236 -10.98 9.07 -7.12
N THR A 237 -12.32 9.03 -6.99
CA THR A 237 -13.22 10.17 -7.28
C THR A 237 -13.30 11.21 -6.15
N ALA A 238 -12.33 11.24 -5.27
CA ALA A 238 -12.21 12.20 -4.16
C ALA A 238 -13.36 12.16 -3.11
N LYS A 239 -14.10 11.03 -2.98
CA LYS A 239 -15.19 10.88 -1.98
C LYS A 239 -14.77 11.30 -0.57
N THR A 240 -13.71 10.68 -0.06
CA THR A 240 -13.17 10.94 1.26
C THR A 240 -12.65 12.38 1.39
N SER A 241 -11.98 12.90 0.37
CA SER A 241 -11.46 14.28 0.37
C SER A 241 -12.59 15.31 0.38
N THR A 242 -13.64 15.10 -0.41
CA THR A 242 -14.84 15.97 -0.42
C THR A 242 -15.56 15.96 0.92
N ALA A 243 -15.72 14.78 1.53
CA ALA A 243 -16.29 14.67 2.87
C ALA A 243 -15.43 15.40 3.91
N LEU A 244 -14.09 15.24 3.87
CA LEU A 244 -13.17 15.94 4.77
C LEU A 244 -13.19 17.45 4.57
N MET A 245 -13.31 17.95 3.34
CA MET A 245 -13.49 19.39 3.07
C MET A 245 -14.77 19.91 3.70
N PHE A 246 -15.86 19.16 3.61
CA PHE A 246 -17.12 19.50 4.28
C PHE A 246 -16.97 19.50 5.81
N PHE A 247 -16.34 18.47 6.38
CA PHE A 247 -16.13 18.39 7.83
C PHE A 247 -15.16 19.45 8.37
N ALA A 248 -14.24 19.95 7.54
CA ALA A 248 -13.36 21.06 7.91
C ALA A 248 -14.11 22.37 8.20
N THR A 249 -15.38 22.49 7.74
CA THR A 249 -16.25 23.64 8.06
C THR A 249 -16.93 23.54 9.43
N PHE A 250 -16.79 22.41 10.13
CA PHE A 250 -17.47 22.18 11.39
C PHE A 250 -16.88 23.01 12.53
N ASP A 251 -17.77 23.58 13.34
CA ASP A 251 -17.40 24.19 14.63
C ASP A 251 -17.09 23.08 15.64
N ALA A 252 -15.83 22.92 16.00
CA ALA A 252 -15.35 21.93 16.96
C ALA A 252 -15.97 22.07 18.36
N GLY A 253 -16.49 23.25 18.72
CA GLY A 253 -17.23 23.46 19.96
C GLY A 253 -18.61 22.79 19.99
N LYS A 254 -19.24 22.63 18.81
CA LYS A 254 -20.63 22.15 18.69
C LYS A 254 -20.76 20.79 18.04
N ARG A 255 -19.79 20.43 17.18
CA ARG A 255 -19.81 19.21 16.35
C ARG A 255 -18.57 18.38 16.54
N MET A 256 -18.72 17.08 16.54
CA MET A 256 -17.68 16.08 16.64
C MET A 256 -17.70 15.20 15.38
N LEU A 257 -16.55 14.83 14.87
CA LEU A 257 -16.42 13.91 13.75
C LEU A 257 -15.85 12.58 14.24
N LYS A 258 -16.54 11.49 13.96
CA LYS A 258 -16.01 10.12 14.11
C LYS A 258 -15.81 9.50 12.73
N ARG A 259 -14.58 9.20 12.39
CA ARG A 259 -14.25 8.56 11.13
C ARG A 259 -14.00 7.08 11.34
N ILE A 260 -14.67 6.23 10.55
CA ILE A 260 -14.54 4.77 10.60
C ILE A 260 -14.35 4.28 9.17
N ASN A 261 -13.38 3.40 8.97
CA ASN A 261 -13.18 2.75 7.68
C ASN A 261 -13.57 1.27 7.80
N PHE A 262 -14.48 0.82 6.95
CA PHE A 262 -14.88 -0.58 6.95
C PHE A 262 -13.94 -1.45 6.11
N SER A 263 -13.75 -2.67 6.58
CA SER A 263 -13.05 -3.71 5.87
C SER A 263 -13.88 -4.99 5.85
N SER A 264 -13.40 -6.02 5.19
CA SER A 264 -14.07 -7.32 5.18
C SER A 264 -14.06 -8.01 6.56
N ALA A 265 -13.15 -7.63 7.46
CA ALA A 265 -13.04 -8.19 8.80
C ALA A 265 -13.73 -7.33 9.87
N THR A 266 -14.38 -6.23 9.50
CA THR A 266 -15.11 -5.38 10.45
C THR A 266 -16.36 -6.11 10.96
N GLU A 267 -16.31 -6.53 12.23
CA GLU A 267 -17.40 -7.25 12.90
C GLU A 267 -18.42 -6.26 13.50
N PRO A 268 -19.69 -6.69 13.65
CA PRO A 268 -20.76 -5.87 14.21
C PRO A 268 -20.45 -5.36 15.63
N GLY A 269 -19.90 -6.22 16.49
CA GLY A 269 -19.50 -5.88 17.85
C GLY A 269 -18.44 -4.79 17.92
N MET A 270 -17.39 -4.93 17.10
CA MET A 270 -16.31 -3.94 17.00
C MET A 270 -16.83 -2.56 16.55
N PHE A 271 -17.74 -2.54 15.57
CA PHE A 271 -18.34 -1.29 15.11
C PHE A 271 -19.19 -0.64 16.21
N GLN A 272 -20.04 -1.42 16.88
CA GLN A 272 -20.87 -0.92 17.98
C GLN A 272 -20.01 -0.38 19.12
N GLU A 273 -18.98 -1.11 19.57
CA GLU A 273 -18.04 -0.68 20.61
C GLU A 273 -17.33 0.62 20.22
N THR A 274 -16.95 0.77 18.95
CA THR A 274 -16.29 1.96 18.40
C THR A 274 -17.20 3.20 18.50
N ILE A 275 -18.50 3.04 18.26
CA ILE A 275 -19.46 4.15 18.42
C ILE A 275 -19.70 4.42 19.90
N GLU A 276 -19.93 3.38 20.69
CA GLU A 276 -20.24 3.50 22.13
C GLU A 276 -19.09 4.12 22.93
N ALA A 277 -17.84 3.92 22.51
CA ALA A 277 -16.67 4.49 23.14
C ALA A 277 -16.71 6.04 23.22
N ASP A 278 -17.36 6.68 22.25
CA ASP A 278 -17.46 8.13 22.16
C ASP A 278 -18.85 8.66 22.60
N LEU A 279 -19.67 7.84 23.26
CA LEU A 279 -20.97 8.22 23.79
C LEU A 279 -20.97 8.23 25.34
N ASP A 280 -21.50 9.30 25.91
CA ASP A 280 -21.74 9.43 27.33
C ASP A 280 -23.22 9.22 27.65
N LYS A 281 -23.52 8.72 28.85
CA LYS A 281 -24.89 8.53 29.31
C LYS A 281 -25.52 9.90 29.63
N ARG A 282 -26.63 10.22 28.99
CA ARG A 282 -27.38 11.48 29.22
C ARG A 282 -28.50 11.32 30.26
N GLY A 283 -29.20 10.21 30.24
CA GLY A 283 -30.25 9.90 31.20
C GLY A 283 -31.00 8.62 30.84
N GLY A 284 -31.38 7.80 31.82
CA GLY A 284 -32.11 6.55 31.58
C GLY A 284 -31.35 5.60 30.65
N LYS A 285 -31.93 5.32 29.49
CA LYS A 285 -31.37 4.52 28.41
C LYS A 285 -30.88 5.39 27.23
N SER A 286 -30.82 6.73 27.38
CA SER A 286 -30.35 7.67 26.38
C SER A 286 -28.86 7.95 26.54
N PHE A 287 -28.14 7.90 25.41
CA PHE A 287 -26.72 8.13 25.28
C PHE A 287 -26.46 9.12 24.13
N GLY A 288 -25.43 9.91 24.23
CA GLY A 288 -25.08 10.88 23.19
C GLY A 288 -23.66 11.38 23.35
N PRO A 289 -23.15 12.10 22.37
CA PRO A 289 -21.78 12.62 22.41
C PRO A 289 -21.53 13.51 23.63
N PRO A 290 -20.31 13.58 24.17
CA PRO A 290 -19.94 14.37 25.30
C PRO A 290 -20.24 15.86 25.08
N ASN A 291 -20.48 16.61 26.18
CA ASN A 291 -20.72 18.05 26.18
C ASN A 291 -21.92 18.51 25.30
N ASN A 292 -22.92 17.67 25.12
CA ASN A 292 -24.08 17.92 24.26
C ASN A 292 -23.72 18.31 22.81
N LYS A 293 -22.57 17.88 22.32
CA LYS A 293 -22.20 18.03 20.92
C LYS A 293 -23.04 17.13 20.04
N LYS A 294 -23.06 17.42 18.73
CA LYS A 294 -23.59 16.54 17.70
C LYS A 294 -22.44 15.76 17.06
N MET A 295 -22.55 14.44 16.94
CA MET A 295 -21.53 13.61 16.32
C MET A 295 -21.94 13.21 14.92
N THR A 296 -21.06 13.49 13.95
CA THR A 296 -21.20 12.96 12.59
C THR A 296 -20.29 11.76 12.45
N VAL A 297 -20.88 10.61 12.16
CA VAL A 297 -20.15 9.37 11.88
C VAL A 297 -19.92 9.27 10.38
N PHE A 298 -18.66 9.33 9.98
CA PHE A 298 -18.27 9.11 8.59
C PHE A 298 -17.78 7.68 8.40
N ILE A 299 -18.51 6.90 7.61
CA ILE A 299 -18.17 5.50 7.30
C ILE A 299 -17.61 5.44 5.89
N ASP A 300 -16.30 5.22 5.78
CA ASP A 300 -15.65 5.00 4.49
C ASP A 300 -15.71 3.51 4.10
N ASP A 301 -15.96 3.22 2.83
CA ASP A 301 -16.07 1.85 2.27
C ASP A 301 -17.15 0.97 2.98
N ILE A 302 -18.35 1.51 3.19
CA ILE A 302 -19.48 0.82 3.88
C ILE A 302 -19.86 -0.54 3.26
N SER A 303 -19.53 -0.79 1.99
CA SER A 303 -19.83 -2.04 1.27
C SER A 303 -18.85 -3.19 1.56
N MET A 304 -17.77 -2.94 2.32
CA MET A 304 -16.68 -3.91 2.51
C MET A 304 -16.97 -5.07 3.46
N PRO A 305 -17.79 -4.94 4.52
CA PRO A 305 -18.05 -6.06 5.43
C PRO A 305 -18.52 -7.32 4.68
N THR A 306 -18.07 -8.47 5.16
CA THR A 306 -18.38 -9.75 4.55
C THR A 306 -19.89 -10.04 4.57
N VAL A 307 -20.35 -10.61 3.46
CA VAL A 307 -21.71 -11.14 3.35
C VAL A 307 -21.68 -12.56 3.93
N ASN A 308 -22.59 -12.87 4.85
CA ASN A 308 -22.72 -14.20 5.45
C ASN A 308 -23.33 -15.20 4.44
N THR A 309 -23.43 -16.46 4.85
CA THR A 309 -24.00 -17.54 4.01
C THR A 309 -25.48 -17.33 3.66
N TRP A 310 -26.16 -16.42 4.36
CA TRP A 310 -27.58 -16.09 4.16
C TRP A 310 -27.77 -14.86 3.28
N GLY A 311 -26.69 -14.21 2.84
CA GLY A 311 -26.75 -13.01 2.01
C GLY A 311 -26.82 -11.71 2.81
N ASP A 312 -26.71 -11.73 4.15
CA ASP A 312 -26.76 -10.55 4.99
C ASP A 312 -25.38 -10.01 5.31
N GLN A 313 -25.34 -8.71 5.59
CA GLN A 313 -24.17 -8.00 6.13
C GLN A 313 -24.45 -7.54 7.56
N PRO A 314 -24.11 -8.36 8.59
CA PRO A 314 -24.48 -8.05 9.99
C PRO A 314 -23.95 -6.70 10.49
N THR A 315 -22.78 -6.27 10.05
CA THR A 315 -22.20 -4.97 10.43
C THR A 315 -23.06 -3.82 9.91
N ASN A 316 -23.54 -3.92 8.65
CA ASN A 316 -24.41 -2.92 8.06
C ASN A 316 -25.81 -2.89 8.70
N GLU A 317 -26.23 -3.99 9.32
CA GLU A 317 -27.49 -4.01 10.08
C GLU A 317 -27.40 -3.14 11.34
N ILE A 318 -26.26 -3.07 12.02
CA ILE A 318 -26.06 -2.13 13.15
C ILE A 318 -26.12 -0.68 12.66
N VAL A 319 -25.54 -0.38 11.48
CA VAL A 319 -25.68 0.95 10.87
C VAL A 319 -27.15 1.27 10.60
N ARG A 320 -27.92 0.32 10.07
CA ARG A 320 -29.34 0.49 9.82
C ARG A 320 -30.12 0.76 11.11
N GLN A 321 -29.85 0.01 12.18
CA GLN A 321 -30.50 0.24 13.48
C GLN A 321 -30.24 1.65 13.99
N LEU A 322 -29.00 2.11 13.92
CA LEU A 322 -28.63 3.47 14.34
C LEU A 322 -29.31 4.55 13.53
N VAL A 323 -29.43 4.37 12.20
CA VAL A 323 -30.04 5.35 11.30
C VAL A 323 -31.57 5.33 11.37
N ASP A 324 -32.16 4.14 11.38
CA ASP A 324 -33.62 3.94 11.28
C ASP A 324 -34.33 3.99 12.64
N GLN A 325 -33.73 3.33 13.65
CA GLN A 325 -34.31 3.19 14.99
C GLN A 325 -33.72 4.18 16.01
N GLY A 326 -32.63 4.85 15.66
CA GLY A 326 -31.95 5.80 16.57
C GLY A 326 -31.24 5.15 17.74
N GLY A 327 -30.82 3.89 17.65
CA GLY A 327 -30.14 3.21 18.73
C GLY A 327 -29.73 1.79 18.42
N VAL A 328 -29.20 1.09 19.41
CA VAL A 328 -28.73 -0.30 19.35
C VAL A 328 -29.06 -1.06 20.63
N TYR A 329 -28.95 -2.37 20.60
CA TYR A 329 -29.10 -3.19 21.79
C TYR A 329 -27.79 -3.25 22.61
N PHE A 330 -27.90 -3.37 23.93
CA PHE A 330 -26.73 -3.52 24.79
C PHE A 330 -25.98 -4.82 24.50
N LEU A 331 -24.64 -4.74 24.45
CA LEU A 331 -23.77 -5.90 24.30
C LEU A 331 -23.63 -6.70 25.61
N ASP A 332 -23.81 -6.05 26.76
CA ASP A 332 -23.70 -6.64 28.08
C ASP A 332 -24.70 -7.78 28.26
N LYS A 333 -24.22 -8.94 28.78
CA LYS A 333 -25.06 -10.12 28.99
C LYS A 333 -26.24 -9.85 29.94
N ASP A 334 -26.01 -9.04 30.97
CA ASP A 334 -27.00 -8.71 32.00
C ASP A 334 -28.12 -7.76 31.51
N LYS A 335 -27.85 -7.03 30.40
CA LYS A 335 -28.79 -6.08 29.79
C LYS A 335 -29.28 -6.55 28.42
N ARG A 336 -29.11 -7.82 28.13
CA ARG A 336 -29.46 -8.40 26.82
C ARG A 336 -30.95 -8.24 26.52
N GLY A 337 -31.26 -7.60 25.40
CA GLY A 337 -32.65 -7.28 25.00
C GLY A 337 -33.06 -5.85 25.30
N ASP A 338 -32.33 -5.13 26.14
CA ASP A 338 -32.54 -3.71 26.36
C ASP A 338 -32.04 -2.87 25.21
N PHE A 339 -32.80 -1.87 24.80
CA PHE A 339 -32.47 -0.95 23.73
C PHE A 339 -31.79 0.31 24.26
N LYS A 340 -30.68 0.68 23.69
CA LYS A 340 -29.89 1.87 23.97
C LYS A 340 -30.24 2.94 22.94
N ILE A 341 -30.82 4.05 23.34
CA ILE A 341 -31.15 5.17 22.47
C ILE A 341 -29.90 6.02 22.28
N CYS A 342 -29.52 6.27 21.04
CA CYS A 342 -28.35 7.07 20.65
C CYS A 342 -28.82 8.39 20.03
N GLU A 343 -28.69 9.48 20.77
CA GLU A 343 -29.15 10.81 20.34
C GLU A 343 -28.01 11.59 19.67
N ASP A 344 -28.40 12.56 18.83
CA ASP A 344 -27.47 13.49 18.15
C ASP A 344 -26.36 12.84 17.33
N LEU A 345 -26.65 11.66 16.75
CA LEU A 345 -25.85 11.00 15.75
C LEU A 345 -26.32 11.35 14.34
N GLN A 346 -25.40 11.51 13.43
CA GLN A 346 -25.65 11.72 12.03
C GLN A 346 -24.66 10.91 11.19
N PHE A 347 -25.10 10.41 10.03
CA PHE A 347 -24.31 9.50 9.24
C PHE A 347 -24.01 10.06 7.86
N VAL A 348 -22.74 9.98 7.47
CA VAL A 348 -22.28 10.16 6.10
C VAL A 348 -21.49 8.90 5.75
N ALA A 349 -21.82 8.26 4.65
CA ALA A 349 -21.15 7.05 4.23
C ALA A 349 -20.56 7.22 2.82
N ALA A 350 -19.52 6.45 2.51
CA ALA A 350 -18.94 6.39 1.19
C ALA A 350 -18.79 4.94 0.75
N MET A 351 -19.05 4.66 -0.54
CA MET A 351 -18.80 3.35 -1.12
C MET A 351 -18.39 3.48 -2.58
N THR A 352 -17.78 2.42 -3.08
CA THR A 352 -17.53 2.27 -4.52
C THR A 352 -18.76 1.63 -5.19
N HIS A 353 -18.82 1.74 -6.53
CA HIS A 353 -19.87 1.07 -7.28
C HIS A 353 -19.90 -0.43 -6.98
N PRO A 354 -21.07 -1.05 -6.81
CA PRO A 354 -21.22 -2.49 -6.65
C PRO A 354 -20.68 -3.25 -7.87
N GLY A 355 -20.14 -4.44 -7.64
CA GLY A 355 -19.58 -5.29 -8.69
C GLY A 355 -18.05 -5.36 -8.68
N GLY A 356 -17.47 -6.17 -9.57
CA GLY A 356 -16.00 -6.35 -9.63
C GLY A 356 -15.38 -6.97 -8.37
N GLY A 357 -16.13 -7.81 -7.64
CA GLY A 357 -15.69 -8.42 -6.38
C GLY A 357 -15.97 -7.57 -5.13
N ARG A 358 -16.76 -6.49 -5.27
CA ARG A 358 -17.23 -5.66 -4.16
C ARG A 358 -18.69 -5.95 -3.88
N ASN A 359 -19.04 -6.01 -2.60
CA ASN A 359 -20.39 -6.26 -2.16
C ASN A 359 -21.27 -5.03 -2.43
N ASP A 360 -22.54 -5.29 -2.62
CA ASP A 360 -23.59 -4.26 -2.55
C ASP A 360 -24.15 -4.22 -1.13
N ILE A 361 -24.65 -3.07 -0.70
CA ILE A 361 -25.33 -2.93 0.59
C ILE A 361 -26.84 -3.23 0.43
N PRO A 362 -27.49 -3.79 1.47
CA PRO A 362 -28.92 -4.13 1.41
C PRO A 362 -29.80 -2.92 1.04
N ASN A 363 -30.81 -3.14 0.19
CA ASN A 363 -31.74 -2.09 -0.25
C ASN A 363 -32.45 -1.39 0.92
N ARG A 364 -32.75 -2.13 2.01
CA ARG A 364 -33.34 -1.58 3.23
C ARG A 364 -32.42 -0.58 3.98
N LEU A 365 -31.11 -0.67 3.75
CA LEU A 365 -30.16 0.33 4.24
C LEU A 365 -30.04 1.48 3.25
N LYS A 366 -29.91 1.19 1.93
CA LYS A 366 -29.79 2.23 0.88
C LYS A 366 -30.91 3.25 0.95
N ARG A 367 -32.17 2.81 1.16
CA ARG A 367 -33.35 3.68 1.21
C ARG A 367 -33.29 4.73 2.32
N GLN A 368 -32.47 4.52 3.34
CA GLN A 368 -32.31 5.48 4.44
C GLN A 368 -31.40 6.65 4.08
N PHE A 369 -30.53 6.43 3.07
CA PHE A 369 -29.55 7.42 2.66
C PHE A 369 -30.02 8.21 1.44
N PHE A 370 -29.72 9.50 1.45
CA PHE A 370 -29.64 10.25 0.21
C PHE A 370 -28.35 9.87 -0.51
N ALA A 371 -28.46 9.21 -1.64
CA ALA A 371 -27.29 8.72 -2.36
C ALA A 371 -27.05 9.54 -3.65
N PHE A 372 -25.79 9.83 -3.95
CA PHE A 372 -25.41 10.42 -5.24
C PHE A 372 -23.99 10.00 -5.66
N ASN A 373 -23.77 9.96 -6.98
CA ASN A 373 -22.53 9.52 -7.57
C ASN A 373 -21.55 10.68 -7.77
N LEU A 374 -20.35 10.55 -7.17
CA LEU A 374 -19.20 11.41 -7.48
C LEU A 374 -18.48 10.85 -8.71
N VAL A 375 -18.61 11.52 -9.80
CA VAL A 375 -17.93 11.18 -11.04
C VAL A 375 -16.46 11.61 -11.00
N LEU A 376 -15.63 11.05 -11.88
CA LEU A 376 -14.27 11.52 -12.01
C LEU A 376 -14.29 13.01 -12.40
N PRO A 377 -13.46 13.86 -11.75
CA PRO A 377 -13.35 15.26 -12.08
C PRO A 377 -13.01 15.47 -13.56
N ALA A 378 -13.55 16.51 -14.16
CA ALA A 378 -13.17 16.91 -15.50
C ALA A 378 -11.68 17.25 -15.57
N ILE A 379 -11.08 17.07 -16.74
CA ILE A 379 -9.63 17.35 -16.94
C ILE A 379 -9.31 18.77 -16.52
N GLN A 380 -10.19 19.72 -16.79
CA GLN A 380 -10.04 21.11 -16.37
C GLN A 380 -9.99 21.25 -14.84
N SER A 381 -10.86 20.56 -14.11
CA SER A 381 -10.86 20.57 -12.65
C SER A 381 -9.57 19.98 -12.06
N ILE A 382 -8.98 18.99 -12.71
CA ILE A 382 -7.69 18.38 -12.31
C ILE A 382 -6.54 19.36 -12.57
N ASP A 383 -6.56 20.05 -13.73
CA ASP A 383 -5.56 21.07 -14.06
C ASP A 383 -5.66 22.27 -13.12
N ASP A 384 -6.88 22.73 -12.82
CA ASP A 384 -7.09 23.81 -11.85
C ASP A 384 -6.57 23.43 -10.45
N LEU A 385 -6.83 22.20 -10.01
CA LEU A 385 -6.41 21.70 -8.69
C LEU A 385 -4.88 21.74 -8.54
N TYR A 386 -4.17 20.99 -9.36
CA TYR A 386 -2.72 20.87 -9.24
C TYR A 386 -1.97 22.04 -9.82
N GLY A 387 -2.50 22.67 -10.86
CA GLY A 387 -1.93 23.87 -11.45
C GLY A 387 -1.92 25.06 -10.50
N GLN A 388 -2.97 25.24 -9.67
CA GLN A 388 -2.98 26.25 -8.61
C GLN A 388 -1.92 25.98 -7.54
N MET A 389 -1.74 24.72 -7.14
CA MET A 389 -0.71 24.33 -6.18
C MET A 389 0.70 24.62 -6.71
N LEU A 390 0.99 24.22 -7.96
CA LEU A 390 2.29 24.42 -8.58
C LEU A 390 2.58 25.91 -8.79
N ARG A 391 1.63 26.69 -9.32
CA ARG A 391 1.78 28.14 -9.51
C ARG A 391 1.98 28.88 -8.19
N GLY A 392 1.32 28.43 -7.12
CA GLY A 392 1.52 28.97 -5.78
C GLY A 392 2.90 28.64 -5.20
N ARG A 393 3.45 27.45 -5.48
CA ARG A 393 4.78 27.04 -5.02
C ARG A 393 5.91 27.71 -5.80
N PHE A 394 5.77 27.78 -7.11
CA PHE A 394 6.79 28.30 -8.04
C PHE A 394 6.34 29.64 -8.64
N ASP A 395 6.31 30.67 -7.78
CA ASP A 395 5.87 32.02 -8.18
C ASP A 395 6.90 32.68 -9.09
N ALA A 396 6.41 33.43 -10.09
CA ALA A 396 7.20 34.22 -11.04
C ALA A 396 8.07 35.30 -10.39
N LYS A 397 7.82 35.63 -9.11
CA LYS A 397 8.66 36.56 -8.33
C LYS A 397 9.97 35.97 -7.86
N GLU A 398 10.00 34.63 -7.65
CA GLU A 398 11.13 33.91 -7.07
C GLU A 398 11.91 33.11 -8.10
N PHE A 399 11.31 32.74 -9.24
CA PHE A 399 11.86 31.81 -10.23
C PHE A 399 11.97 32.41 -11.64
N SER A 400 12.76 31.76 -12.49
CA SER A 400 12.97 32.19 -13.88
C SER A 400 11.67 32.11 -14.71
N LYS A 401 11.59 32.88 -15.79
CA LYS A 401 10.44 32.81 -16.72
C LYS A 401 10.35 31.44 -17.40
N ASP A 402 11.49 30.80 -17.64
CA ASP A 402 11.56 29.50 -18.28
C ASP A 402 10.99 28.40 -17.36
N LEU A 403 11.31 28.46 -16.06
CA LEU A 403 10.72 27.57 -15.07
C LEU A 403 9.21 27.76 -14.98
N VAL A 404 8.70 28.98 -14.94
CA VAL A 404 7.25 29.24 -14.93
C VAL A 404 6.58 28.70 -16.20
N GLY A 405 7.26 28.77 -17.34
CA GLY A 405 6.84 28.15 -18.59
C GLY A 405 6.74 26.64 -18.49
N VAL A 406 7.71 25.99 -17.85
CA VAL A 406 7.66 24.53 -17.56
C VAL A 406 6.53 24.19 -16.60
N VAL A 407 6.38 24.92 -15.49
CA VAL A 407 5.32 24.72 -14.47
C VAL A 407 3.93 24.72 -15.11
N SER A 408 3.66 25.65 -16.03
CA SER A 408 2.36 25.73 -16.72
C SER A 408 2.03 24.48 -17.55
N LYS A 409 3.05 23.77 -18.02
CA LYS A 409 2.92 22.56 -18.85
C LYS A 409 2.98 21.25 -18.06
N LEU A 410 3.49 21.27 -16.82
CA LEU A 410 3.65 20.05 -16.00
C LEU A 410 2.32 19.33 -15.74
N THR A 411 1.27 20.09 -15.37
CA THR A 411 -0.03 19.49 -15.06
C THR A 411 -0.67 18.84 -16.29
N PRO A 412 -0.80 19.52 -17.43
CA PRO A 412 -1.30 18.89 -18.66
C PRO A 412 -0.48 17.67 -19.11
N ALA A 413 0.85 17.76 -19.02
CA ALA A 413 1.74 16.63 -19.36
C ALA A 413 1.52 15.43 -18.42
N THR A 414 1.36 15.67 -17.11
CA THR A 414 1.08 14.60 -16.14
C THR A 414 -0.28 13.96 -16.38
N ILE A 415 -1.30 14.75 -16.71
CA ILE A 415 -2.65 14.26 -17.03
C ILE A 415 -2.62 13.38 -18.29
N GLU A 416 -1.90 13.81 -19.34
CA GLU A 416 -1.78 13.06 -20.58
C GLU A 416 -1.04 11.74 -20.35
N LEU A 417 0.07 11.74 -19.59
CA LEU A 417 0.79 10.53 -19.20
C LEU A 417 -0.13 9.58 -18.42
N TRP A 418 -0.82 10.10 -17.41
CA TRP A 418 -1.75 9.31 -16.59
C TRP A 418 -2.88 8.70 -17.43
N ARG A 419 -3.45 9.46 -18.37
CA ARG A 419 -4.51 8.99 -19.27
C ARG A 419 -4.03 7.82 -20.13
N ARG A 420 -2.83 7.93 -20.72
CA ARG A 420 -2.22 6.86 -21.54
C ARG A 420 -1.96 5.62 -20.71
N VAL A 421 -1.39 5.78 -19.50
CA VAL A 421 -1.13 4.68 -18.57
C VAL A 421 -2.44 4.00 -18.15
N LYS A 422 -3.46 4.77 -17.76
CA LYS A 422 -4.77 4.25 -17.34
C LYS A 422 -5.47 3.46 -18.45
N THR A 423 -5.34 3.88 -19.71
CA THR A 423 -5.96 3.21 -20.85
C THR A 423 -5.24 1.91 -21.20
N LYS A 424 -3.91 1.89 -21.12
CA LYS A 424 -3.08 0.73 -21.52
C LYS A 424 -2.95 -0.29 -20.40
N MET A 425 -2.73 0.15 -19.16
CA MET A 425 -2.41 -0.69 -18.01
C MET A 425 -3.68 -1.03 -17.22
N LEU A 426 -4.47 -1.95 -17.77
CA LEU A 426 -5.71 -2.39 -17.14
C LEU A 426 -5.44 -3.46 -16.05
N PRO A 427 -6.21 -3.47 -14.96
CA PRO A 427 -6.10 -4.50 -13.94
C PRO A 427 -6.55 -5.87 -14.49
N THR A 428 -5.73 -6.88 -14.26
CA THR A 428 -6.03 -8.28 -14.55
C THR A 428 -5.87 -9.11 -13.27
N PRO A 429 -6.36 -10.35 -13.19
CA PRO A 429 -6.18 -11.19 -12.00
C PRO A 429 -4.71 -11.35 -11.59
N ALA A 430 -3.77 -11.39 -12.54
CA ALA A 430 -2.33 -11.45 -12.28
C ALA A 430 -1.71 -10.09 -11.93
N LYS A 431 -2.32 -9.00 -12.40
CA LYS A 431 -1.87 -7.61 -12.21
C LYS A 431 -2.97 -6.79 -11.55
N PHE A 432 -3.57 -7.30 -10.47
CA PHE A 432 -4.71 -6.68 -9.79
C PHE A 432 -4.40 -5.29 -9.21
N HIS A 433 -3.14 -5.00 -8.96
CA HIS A 433 -2.65 -3.71 -8.44
C HIS A 433 -2.48 -2.62 -9.51
N TYR A 434 -2.75 -2.91 -10.79
CA TYR A 434 -2.70 -1.92 -11.87
C TYR A 434 -3.92 -0.98 -11.83
N THR A 435 -4.06 -0.30 -10.71
CA THR A 435 -5.09 0.74 -10.50
C THR A 435 -4.41 2.11 -10.54
N PHE A 436 -4.63 2.86 -11.62
CA PHE A 436 -4.07 4.19 -11.81
C PHE A 436 -5.18 5.24 -11.69
N ASN A 437 -5.29 5.84 -10.52
CA ASN A 437 -6.34 6.79 -10.17
C ASN A 437 -5.76 8.15 -9.73
N MET A 438 -6.59 9.04 -9.20
CA MET A 438 -6.16 10.37 -8.76
C MET A 438 -5.12 10.35 -7.63
N ARG A 439 -5.00 9.24 -6.88
CA ARG A 439 -3.98 9.13 -5.81
C ARG A 439 -2.57 9.10 -6.38
N GLU A 440 -2.38 8.44 -7.51
CA GLU A 440 -1.09 8.42 -8.20
C GLU A 440 -0.71 9.82 -8.69
N LEU A 441 -1.66 10.57 -9.28
CA LEU A 441 -1.42 11.97 -9.62
C LEU A 441 -1.02 12.81 -8.40
N SER A 442 -1.76 12.67 -7.29
CA SER A 442 -1.44 13.37 -6.04
C SER A 442 -0.04 13.06 -5.54
N ARG A 443 0.42 11.80 -5.64
CA ARG A 443 1.77 11.40 -5.22
C ARG A 443 2.87 12.03 -6.08
N VAL A 444 2.68 12.14 -7.39
CA VAL A 444 3.63 12.82 -8.27
C VAL A 444 3.78 14.28 -7.85
N PHE A 445 2.65 14.99 -7.72
CA PHE A 445 2.68 16.40 -7.32
C PHE A 445 3.17 16.59 -5.88
N GLN A 446 2.86 15.68 -4.98
CA GLN A 446 3.41 15.69 -3.62
C GLN A 446 4.94 15.63 -3.64
N GLY A 447 5.53 14.73 -4.42
CA GLY A 447 6.98 14.64 -4.57
C GLY A 447 7.62 15.93 -5.08
N VAL A 448 7.02 16.54 -6.08
CA VAL A 448 7.48 17.80 -6.65
C VAL A 448 7.33 18.97 -5.67
N LEU A 449 6.18 19.09 -4.99
CA LEU A 449 5.87 20.21 -4.10
C LEU A 449 6.63 20.16 -2.76
N LEU A 450 6.96 18.97 -2.25
CA LEU A 450 7.72 18.80 -1.00
C LEU A 450 9.22 19.06 -1.19
N THR A 451 9.73 19.02 -2.42
CA THR A 451 11.13 19.33 -2.69
C THR A 451 11.43 20.80 -2.33
N PRO A 452 12.54 21.07 -1.60
CA PRO A 452 12.89 22.44 -1.22
C PRO A 452 13.10 23.35 -2.44
N LYS A 453 12.67 24.60 -2.34
CA LYS A 453 12.81 25.60 -3.42
C LYS A 453 14.26 25.80 -3.83
N ASP A 454 15.17 25.82 -2.85
CA ASP A 454 16.60 26.03 -3.08
C ASP A 454 17.23 24.91 -3.91
N THR A 455 16.81 23.68 -3.70
CA THR A 455 17.27 22.54 -4.51
C THR A 455 16.86 22.69 -5.98
N VAL A 456 15.66 23.19 -6.24
CA VAL A 456 15.20 23.42 -7.62
C VAL A 456 16.00 24.55 -8.27
N LYS A 457 16.34 25.61 -7.51
CA LYS A 457 17.15 26.73 -8.00
C LYS A 457 18.61 26.37 -8.28
N THR A 458 19.21 25.56 -7.42
CA THR A 458 20.67 25.31 -7.45
C THR A 458 21.06 23.96 -8.01
N GLY A 459 20.09 23.04 -8.21
CA GLY A 459 20.37 21.66 -8.62
C GLY A 459 20.87 20.74 -7.49
N GLY A 460 21.19 21.30 -6.33
CA GLY A 460 21.70 20.56 -5.16
C GLY A 460 23.23 20.56 -5.04
N SER A 461 23.77 19.89 -4.02
CA SER A 461 25.20 19.92 -3.68
C SER A 461 26.09 19.12 -4.65
N GLN A 462 25.56 18.05 -5.23
CA GLN A 462 26.33 17.12 -6.08
C GLN A 462 26.33 17.51 -7.56
N ALA A 463 25.34 18.23 -8.02
CA ALA A 463 25.20 18.65 -9.42
C ALA A 463 24.69 20.10 -9.50
N PRO A 464 25.50 21.07 -9.07
CA PRO A 464 25.08 22.47 -9.12
C PRO A 464 24.80 22.89 -10.58
N THR A 465 23.63 23.51 -10.79
CA THR A 465 23.22 24.02 -12.10
C THR A 465 22.57 25.38 -11.94
N THR A 466 22.65 26.19 -12.98
CA THR A 466 21.93 27.47 -13.08
C THR A 466 20.55 27.28 -13.74
N ASP A 467 20.28 26.10 -14.29
CA ASP A 467 19.09 25.82 -15.07
C ASP A 467 17.99 25.22 -14.18
N ASP A 468 17.28 26.11 -13.47
CA ASP A 468 16.19 25.73 -12.55
C ASP A 468 15.06 24.94 -13.25
N HIS A 469 14.72 25.33 -14.48
CA HIS A 469 13.69 24.68 -15.28
C HIS A 469 14.05 23.23 -15.68
N LEU A 470 15.33 22.97 -15.98
CA LEU A 470 15.80 21.61 -16.28
C LEU A 470 15.81 20.74 -15.03
N THR A 471 16.21 21.28 -13.89
CA THR A 471 16.16 20.59 -12.58
C THR A 471 14.74 20.19 -12.23
N LEU A 472 13.78 21.11 -12.41
CA LEU A 472 12.36 20.82 -12.15
C LEU A 472 11.81 19.73 -13.10
N LEU A 473 12.18 19.76 -14.38
CA LEU A 473 11.75 18.75 -15.36
C LEU A 473 12.33 17.37 -15.02
N ARG A 474 13.61 17.31 -14.64
CA ARG A 474 14.26 16.05 -14.20
C ARG A 474 13.64 15.51 -12.91
N LEU A 475 13.31 16.38 -11.94
CA LEU A 475 12.60 16.02 -10.73
C LEU A 475 11.22 15.42 -11.04
N TRP A 476 10.46 16.11 -11.90
CA TRP A 476 9.14 15.62 -12.32
C TRP A 476 9.22 14.27 -13.04
N LYS A 477 10.17 14.10 -13.97
CA LYS A 477 10.45 12.82 -14.64
C LYS A 477 10.74 11.71 -13.62
N HIS A 478 11.60 12.01 -12.63
CA HIS A 478 11.93 11.08 -11.56
C HIS A 478 10.70 10.69 -10.74
N GLU A 479 9.88 11.64 -10.30
CA GLU A 479 8.67 11.38 -9.51
C GLU A 479 7.63 10.58 -10.32
N CYS A 480 7.49 10.85 -11.62
CA CYS A 480 6.65 10.03 -12.50
C CYS A 480 7.12 8.56 -12.55
N CYS A 481 8.43 8.32 -12.64
CA CYS A 481 8.98 6.97 -12.58
C CYS A 481 8.71 6.31 -11.22
N ARG A 482 8.90 7.04 -10.10
CA ARG A 482 8.65 6.51 -8.73
C ARG A 482 7.20 6.08 -8.53
N VAL A 483 6.24 6.82 -9.11
CA VAL A 483 4.81 6.56 -8.89
C VAL A 483 4.23 5.56 -9.89
N PHE A 484 4.59 5.67 -11.17
CA PHE A 484 3.98 4.83 -12.21
C PHE A 484 4.83 3.60 -12.55
N GLN A 485 6.14 3.77 -12.80
CA GLN A 485 7.00 2.70 -13.28
C GLN A 485 7.31 1.66 -12.22
N ASP A 486 7.58 2.08 -10.99
CA ASP A 486 8.01 1.19 -9.91
C ASP A 486 6.94 0.17 -9.50
N LYS A 487 5.68 0.50 -9.77
CA LYS A 487 4.51 -0.36 -9.58
C LYS A 487 4.39 -1.46 -10.64
N LEU A 488 5.05 -1.33 -11.79
CA LEU A 488 4.88 -2.25 -12.92
C LEU A 488 5.58 -3.59 -12.66
N ALA A 489 4.87 -4.68 -12.95
CA ALA A 489 5.26 -6.05 -12.61
C ALA A 489 6.00 -6.79 -13.74
N SER A 490 6.25 -6.16 -14.90
CA SER A 490 6.93 -6.80 -16.04
C SER A 490 7.80 -5.81 -16.81
N ASP A 491 8.91 -6.30 -17.38
CA ASP A 491 9.83 -5.50 -18.19
C ASP A 491 9.19 -4.89 -19.45
N PRO A 492 8.32 -5.60 -20.20
CA PRO A 492 7.62 -4.99 -21.33
C PRO A 492 6.75 -3.80 -20.93
N ASP A 493 6.10 -3.85 -19.75
CA ASP A 493 5.28 -2.74 -19.25
C ASP A 493 6.17 -1.55 -18.86
N LYS A 494 7.32 -1.80 -18.22
CA LYS A 494 8.29 -0.75 -17.86
C LYS A 494 8.86 -0.06 -19.09
N LEU A 495 9.23 -0.84 -20.11
CA LEU A 495 9.75 -0.31 -21.36
C LEU A 495 8.69 0.54 -22.09
N TRP A 496 7.45 0.04 -22.16
CA TRP A 496 6.35 0.81 -22.74
C TRP A 496 6.14 2.13 -22.02
N PHE A 497 6.15 2.11 -20.67
CA PHE A 497 6.02 3.31 -19.86
C PHE A 497 7.14 4.30 -20.12
N HIS A 498 8.38 3.82 -20.19
CA HIS A 498 9.54 4.68 -20.46
C HIS A 498 9.38 5.40 -21.81
N ASN A 499 9.05 4.66 -22.87
CA ASN A 499 8.83 5.23 -24.20
C ASN A 499 7.68 6.25 -24.18
N CYS A 500 6.57 5.91 -23.50
CA CYS A 500 5.43 6.82 -23.35
C CYS A 500 5.79 8.11 -22.62
N LEU A 501 6.63 8.04 -21.58
CA LEU A 501 7.10 9.21 -20.84
C LEU A 501 7.98 10.11 -21.69
N GLU A 502 8.92 9.50 -22.46
CA GLU A 502 9.77 10.26 -23.38
C GLU A 502 8.94 10.96 -24.48
N ASP A 503 7.95 10.28 -25.07
CA ASP A 503 7.01 10.87 -26.03
C ASP A 503 6.24 12.07 -25.46
N VAL A 504 5.79 11.95 -24.19
CA VAL A 504 5.07 13.04 -23.51
C VAL A 504 6.00 14.22 -23.23
N ILE A 505 7.26 13.97 -22.85
CA ILE A 505 8.25 15.02 -22.62
C ILE A 505 8.53 15.75 -23.92
N GLU A 506 8.81 15.05 -25.01
CA GLU A 506 9.08 15.65 -26.32
C GLU A 506 7.89 16.47 -26.82
N GLY A 507 6.67 15.92 -26.74
CA GLY A 507 5.46 16.57 -27.20
C GLY A 507 5.07 17.82 -26.39
N SER A 508 5.30 17.82 -25.07
CA SER A 508 4.87 18.93 -24.18
C SER A 508 5.93 20.01 -24.02
N PHE A 509 7.22 19.62 -23.94
CA PHE A 509 8.32 20.53 -23.60
C PHE A 509 9.23 20.84 -24.81
N GLY A 510 9.17 20.03 -25.87
CA GLY A 510 9.97 20.19 -27.08
C GLY A 510 11.29 19.41 -27.07
N ALA A 511 11.84 19.20 -28.28
CA ALA A 511 13.01 18.33 -28.49
C ALA A 511 14.29 18.79 -27.76
N ALA A 512 14.49 20.10 -27.55
CA ALA A 512 15.67 20.63 -26.87
C ALA A 512 15.69 20.25 -25.37
N LEU A 513 14.56 20.45 -24.65
CA LEU A 513 14.44 20.06 -23.25
C LEU A 513 14.38 18.55 -23.08
N HIS A 514 13.77 17.84 -24.02
CA HIS A 514 13.79 16.38 -24.07
C HIS A 514 15.24 15.85 -24.14
N ALA A 515 16.06 16.35 -25.05
CA ALA A 515 17.45 15.93 -25.17
C ALA A 515 18.28 16.22 -23.90
N ALA A 516 18.05 17.38 -23.26
CA ALA A 516 18.73 17.77 -22.02
C ALA A 516 18.27 16.96 -20.79
N ALA A 517 17.02 16.45 -20.80
CA ALA A 517 16.44 15.63 -19.73
C ALA A 517 16.56 14.12 -19.99
N LYS A 518 17.25 13.68 -21.07
CA LYS A 518 17.34 12.28 -21.47
C LYS A 518 18.13 11.44 -20.47
N GLU A 519 19.16 12.00 -19.85
CA GLU A 519 19.95 11.30 -18.85
C GLU A 519 19.11 10.93 -17.64
N GLU A 520 19.29 9.70 -17.16
CA GLU A 520 18.65 9.23 -15.95
C GLU A 520 19.26 9.94 -14.74
N ASN A 521 18.44 10.69 -14.02
CA ASN A 521 18.85 11.40 -12.81
C ASN A 521 18.07 10.88 -11.60
N PHE A 522 18.78 10.60 -10.54
CA PHE A 522 18.20 10.13 -9.28
C PHE A 522 18.26 11.22 -8.23
N PHE A 523 17.15 11.41 -7.52
CA PHE A 523 17.09 12.32 -6.39
C PHE A 523 17.10 11.51 -5.10
N VAL A 524 17.92 11.92 -4.15
CA VAL A 524 18.07 11.32 -2.82
C VAL A 524 18.34 12.39 -1.77
N ASP A 525 18.16 12.10 -0.51
CA ASP A 525 18.22 13.05 0.61
C ASP A 525 19.37 12.77 1.60
N PHE A 526 20.29 11.88 1.27
CA PHE A 526 21.34 11.38 2.16
C PHE A 526 22.77 11.68 1.69
N PHE A 527 22.96 12.67 0.80
CA PHE A 527 24.32 13.02 0.34
C PHE A 527 25.12 13.84 1.33
N ARG A 528 24.46 14.71 2.09
CA ARG A 528 25.12 15.60 3.03
C ARG A 528 25.69 14.84 4.21
N GLU A 529 26.82 15.33 4.74
CA GLU A 529 27.54 14.68 5.84
C GLU A 529 27.24 15.36 7.16
N ASP A 530 27.19 14.58 8.23
CA ASP A 530 27.14 15.07 9.59
C ASP A 530 28.46 15.80 9.91
N VAL A 531 28.37 16.90 10.64
CA VAL A 531 29.53 17.67 11.08
C VAL A 531 29.95 17.19 12.46
N PHE A 532 31.20 16.70 12.54
CA PHE A 532 31.83 16.29 13.80
C PHE A 532 32.90 17.30 14.20
N ASP A 533 33.17 17.42 15.48
CA ASP A 533 34.31 18.18 16.01
C ASP A 533 35.61 17.34 15.99
N ASP A 534 36.70 17.95 16.43
CA ASP A 534 38.04 17.30 16.48
C ASP A 534 38.08 16.08 17.43
N ASP A 535 37.08 15.94 18.31
CA ASP A 535 36.93 14.83 19.26
C ASP A 535 35.89 13.76 18.77
N ASP A 536 35.51 13.76 17.50
CA ASP A 536 34.51 12.87 16.90
C ASP A 536 33.11 12.97 17.55
N VAL A 537 32.79 14.10 18.20
CA VAL A 537 31.47 14.37 18.75
C VAL A 537 30.59 15.03 17.68
N LEU A 538 29.38 14.53 17.49
CA LEU A 538 28.42 15.07 16.54
C LEU A 538 28.03 16.52 16.94
N VAL A 539 28.46 17.51 16.16
CA VAL A 539 28.11 18.92 16.37
C VAL A 539 26.81 19.27 15.67
N GLU A 540 26.64 18.88 14.41
CA GLU A 540 25.45 19.17 13.62
C GLU A 540 25.08 17.97 12.76
N GLN A 541 23.82 17.60 12.80
CA GLN A 541 23.26 16.56 11.92
C GLN A 541 23.06 17.13 10.51
N ALA A 542 23.47 16.34 9.50
CA ALA A 542 23.23 16.72 8.12
C ALA A 542 21.74 16.96 7.85
N PRO A 543 21.35 18.08 7.26
CA PRO A 543 20.01 18.32 6.84
C PRO A 543 19.66 17.36 5.70
N LYS A 544 18.50 16.69 5.83
CA LYS A 544 17.98 15.79 4.80
C LYS A 544 17.33 16.63 3.70
N ILE A 545 18.06 16.87 2.64
CA ILE A 545 17.60 17.65 1.50
C ILE A 545 17.54 16.75 0.28
N TYR A 546 16.36 16.67 -0.33
CA TYR A 546 16.13 15.90 -1.52
C TYR A 546 16.75 16.58 -2.74
N GLU A 547 17.89 16.05 -3.20
CA GLU A 547 18.72 16.62 -4.24
C GLU A 547 19.24 15.59 -5.24
N SER A 548 19.73 16.05 -6.40
CA SER A 548 20.25 15.21 -7.45
C SER A 548 21.54 14.48 -7.02
N GLY A 549 21.58 13.16 -7.25
CA GLY A 549 22.71 12.28 -6.93
C GLY A 549 23.80 12.20 -7.97
N ASN A 550 23.67 12.87 -9.10
CA ASN A 550 24.65 12.91 -10.18
C ASN A 550 25.24 11.52 -10.57
N GLY A 551 24.38 10.54 -10.74
CA GLY A 551 24.72 9.20 -11.19
C GLY A 551 24.67 8.13 -10.10
N LEU A 552 24.48 6.87 -10.53
CA LEU A 552 24.33 5.71 -9.62
C LEU A 552 25.63 5.37 -8.87
N GLU A 553 26.80 5.65 -9.45
CA GLU A 553 28.08 5.31 -8.82
C GLU A 553 28.32 6.15 -7.55
N ASN A 554 27.97 7.43 -7.56
CA ASN A 554 28.08 8.29 -6.38
C ASN A 554 27.13 7.80 -5.27
N ILE A 555 25.93 7.43 -5.65
CA ILE A 555 24.94 6.84 -4.73
C ILE A 555 25.47 5.52 -4.16
N ARG A 556 26.05 4.66 -5.01
CA ARG A 556 26.64 3.38 -4.59
C ARG A 556 27.74 3.57 -3.54
N ALA A 557 28.65 4.53 -3.78
CA ALA A 557 29.72 4.84 -2.84
C ALA A 557 29.17 5.29 -1.49
N ARG A 558 28.16 6.18 -1.51
CA ARG A 558 27.51 6.70 -0.31
C ARG A 558 26.77 5.61 0.47
N VAL A 559 26.01 4.76 -0.21
CA VAL A 559 25.28 3.64 0.42
C VAL A 559 26.23 2.60 1.01
N LYS A 560 27.38 2.32 0.34
CA LYS A 560 28.43 1.43 0.90
C LYS A 560 28.99 1.98 2.20
N MET A 561 29.21 3.28 2.28
CA MET A 561 29.70 3.92 3.51
C MET A 561 28.70 3.77 4.66
N PHE A 562 27.40 4.02 4.40
CA PHE A 562 26.35 3.80 5.40
C PHE A 562 26.22 2.33 5.82
N MET A 563 26.38 1.40 4.89
CA MET A 563 26.35 -0.04 5.20
C MET A 563 27.54 -0.46 6.09
N ALA A 564 28.73 0.07 5.81
CA ALA A 564 29.91 -0.16 6.67
C ALA A 564 29.67 0.38 8.09
N LYS A 565 29.18 1.62 8.21
CA LYS A 565 28.86 2.25 9.49
C LYS A 565 27.76 1.50 10.25
N GLN A 566 26.72 1.03 9.57
CA GLN A 566 25.69 0.19 10.18
C GLN A 566 26.24 -1.14 10.71
N ASN A 567 27.17 -1.76 9.98
CA ASN A 567 27.80 -3.01 10.39
C ASN A 567 28.74 -2.82 11.60
N GLU A 568 29.32 -1.65 11.77
CA GLU A 568 30.11 -1.25 12.96
C GLU A 568 29.18 -1.00 14.16
N ASP A 569 28.10 -0.25 13.98
CA ASP A 569 27.14 0.09 15.04
C ASP A 569 26.34 -1.14 15.51
N GLN A 570 26.05 -2.09 14.61
CA GLN A 570 25.21 -3.25 14.89
C GLN A 570 25.89 -4.58 14.50
N PRO A 571 26.98 -5.00 15.19
CA PRO A 571 27.76 -6.18 14.82
C PRO A 571 26.96 -7.50 14.92
N SER A 572 25.88 -7.53 15.72
CA SER A 572 24.98 -8.70 15.85
C SER A 572 24.00 -8.87 14.68
N ARG A 573 23.86 -7.85 13.82
CA ARG A 573 22.93 -7.82 12.69
C ARG A 573 23.61 -7.35 11.41
N LYS A 574 24.82 -7.86 11.15
CA LYS A 574 25.57 -7.49 9.95
C LYS A 574 24.78 -7.70 8.67
N LEU A 575 24.85 -6.72 7.80
CA LEU A 575 24.27 -6.76 6.47
C LEU A 575 25.37 -7.11 5.44
N GLU A 576 25.27 -8.28 4.83
CA GLU A 576 26.11 -8.69 3.71
C GLU A 576 25.30 -8.54 2.44
N LEU A 577 25.29 -7.34 1.87
CA LEU A 577 24.57 -7.01 0.66
C LEU A 577 25.53 -6.65 -0.47
N VAL A 578 25.32 -7.25 -1.62
CA VAL A 578 25.96 -6.81 -2.86
C VAL A 578 25.07 -5.76 -3.51
N LEU A 579 25.59 -4.54 -3.64
CA LEU A 579 24.87 -3.39 -4.19
C LEU A 579 25.03 -3.35 -5.72
N PHE A 580 24.31 -4.20 -6.43
CA PHE A 580 24.17 -4.12 -7.88
C PHE A 580 23.15 -3.03 -8.28
N GLU A 581 23.05 -2.72 -9.53
CA GLU A 581 22.27 -1.56 -10.02
C GLU A 581 20.81 -1.58 -9.57
N ASP A 582 20.10 -2.71 -9.75
CA ASP A 582 18.70 -2.80 -9.35
C ASP A 582 18.53 -2.73 -7.82
N ALA A 583 19.48 -3.28 -7.04
CA ALA A 583 19.44 -3.15 -5.60
C ALA A 583 19.56 -1.68 -5.14
N LEU A 584 20.41 -0.89 -5.82
CA LEU A 584 20.53 0.55 -5.57
C LEU A 584 19.24 1.28 -5.96
N ARG A 585 18.65 0.94 -7.11
CA ARG A 585 17.37 1.52 -7.54
C ARG A 585 16.26 1.27 -6.50
N HIS A 586 16.15 0.04 -6.02
CA HIS A 586 15.21 -0.30 -4.93
C HIS A 586 15.54 0.42 -3.62
N MET A 587 16.82 0.58 -3.29
CA MET A 587 17.26 1.33 -2.11
C MET A 587 16.79 2.79 -2.17
N ILE A 588 16.99 3.48 -3.30
CA ILE A 588 16.53 4.85 -3.55
C ILE A 588 15.01 4.96 -3.39
N ARG A 589 14.26 3.98 -3.92
CA ARG A 589 12.80 3.94 -3.83
C ARG A 589 12.32 3.81 -2.40
N ILE A 590 12.88 2.85 -1.66
CA ILE A 590 12.50 2.61 -0.27
C ILE A 590 12.85 3.83 0.59
N SER A 591 14.07 4.39 0.45
CA SER A 591 14.49 5.60 1.17
C SER A 591 13.51 6.74 0.91
N ARG A 592 13.18 7.01 -0.37
CA ARG A 592 12.22 8.05 -0.74
C ARG A 592 10.85 7.85 -0.10
N ILE A 593 10.33 6.61 -0.08
CA ILE A 593 9.00 6.33 0.47
C ILE A 593 8.98 6.58 1.98
N ILE A 594 9.96 6.08 2.73
CA ILE A 594 9.95 6.20 4.19
C ILE A 594 10.25 7.62 4.69
N GLU A 595 10.93 8.43 3.90
CA GLU A 595 11.19 9.84 4.24
C GLU A 595 10.00 10.76 3.95
N MET A 596 9.07 10.34 3.08
CA MET A 596 7.87 11.14 2.83
C MET A 596 6.91 11.07 4.02
N PRO A 597 6.31 12.19 4.44
CA PRO A 597 5.25 12.17 5.44
C PRO A 597 4.13 11.20 5.04
N ARG A 598 3.71 10.33 5.96
CA ARG A 598 2.71 9.27 5.71
C ARG A 598 3.14 8.25 4.66
N GLY A 599 4.43 8.17 4.35
CA GLY A 599 4.96 7.24 3.36
C GLY A 599 4.97 5.82 3.90
N CYS A 600 4.23 4.93 3.24
CA CYS A 600 4.22 3.49 3.53
C CYS A 600 4.53 2.70 2.25
N ALA A 601 5.28 1.61 2.37
CA ALA A 601 5.74 0.82 1.24
C ALA A 601 5.09 -0.57 1.20
N LEU A 602 4.79 -1.04 0.00
CA LEU A 602 4.49 -2.45 -0.28
C LEU A 602 5.56 -2.99 -1.25
N LEU A 603 6.49 -3.76 -0.69
CA LEU A 603 7.57 -4.39 -1.44
C LEU A 603 7.13 -5.79 -1.88
N VAL A 604 6.93 -5.97 -3.17
CA VAL A 604 6.46 -7.24 -3.74
C VAL A 604 7.60 -7.93 -4.47
N GLY A 605 7.94 -9.15 -4.07
CA GLY A 605 9.01 -9.90 -4.71
C GLY A 605 9.21 -11.27 -4.08
N VAL A 606 9.89 -12.16 -4.77
CA VAL A 606 10.18 -13.52 -4.30
C VAL A 606 11.09 -13.52 -3.07
N GLY A 607 11.16 -14.63 -2.38
CA GLY A 607 12.04 -14.81 -1.21
C GLY A 607 13.51 -14.61 -1.56
N GLY A 608 14.25 -13.85 -0.73
CA GLY A 608 15.68 -13.56 -0.93
C GLY A 608 16.00 -12.42 -1.89
N SER A 609 15.00 -11.69 -2.42
CA SER A 609 15.23 -10.54 -3.31
C SER A 609 15.78 -9.27 -2.60
N GLY A 610 16.12 -9.37 -1.31
CA GLY A 610 16.73 -8.26 -0.58
C GLY A 610 15.76 -7.29 0.10
N LYS A 611 14.44 -7.46 -0.03
CA LYS A 611 13.42 -6.54 0.52
C LYS A 611 13.68 -6.12 1.97
N GLN A 612 13.84 -7.10 2.86
CA GLN A 612 14.06 -6.82 4.28
C GLN A 612 15.40 -6.14 4.55
N SER A 613 16.47 -6.62 3.90
CA SER A 613 17.83 -6.09 4.10
C SER A 613 17.95 -4.66 3.60
N LEU A 614 17.37 -4.36 2.43
CA LEU A 614 17.30 -3.00 1.89
C LEU A 614 16.47 -2.07 2.77
N THR A 615 15.34 -2.57 3.31
CA THR A 615 14.51 -1.79 4.25
C THR A 615 15.27 -1.47 5.54
N ARG A 616 16.04 -2.42 6.09
CA ARG A 616 16.85 -2.19 7.29
C ARG A 616 17.93 -1.13 7.04
N LEU A 617 18.59 -1.21 5.89
CA LEU A 617 19.58 -0.23 5.49
C LEU A 617 18.95 1.15 5.25
N ALA A 618 17.79 1.20 4.56
CA ALA A 618 17.06 2.44 4.35
C ALA A 618 16.61 3.09 5.66
N ALA A 619 16.07 2.31 6.61
CA ALA A 619 15.69 2.80 7.92
C ALA A 619 16.88 3.33 8.74
N TYR A 620 18.06 2.70 8.59
CA TYR A 620 19.30 3.18 9.22
C TYR A 620 19.74 4.53 8.63
N ILE A 621 19.76 4.64 7.29
CA ILE A 621 20.08 5.91 6.59
C ILE A 621 19.08 7.01 6.97
N ALA A 622 17.79 6.66 7.03
CA ALA A 622 16.73 7.55 7.45
C ALA A 622 16.79 7.91 8.95
N ARG A 623 17.60 7.23 9.73
CA ARG A 623 17.69 7.37 11.20
C ARG A 623 16.36 7.06 11.90
N HIS A 624 15.57 6.13 11.34
CA HIS A 624 14.31 5.69 11.90
C HIS A 624 14.54 4.58 12.93
N PHE A 625 13.69 4.55 13.96
CA PHE A 625 13.61 3.39 14.83
C PHE A 625 12.99 2.23 14.05
N LEU A 626 13.77 1.18 13.79
CA LEU A 626 13.30 -0.01 13.10
C LEU A 626 12.59 -0.95 14.08
N PHE A 627 11.33 -1.26 13.83
CA PHE A 627 10.57 -2.25 14.55
C PHE A 627 10.21 -3.44 13.66
N GLN A 628 10.40 -4.65 14.16
CA GLN A 628 9.99 -5.89 13.50
C GLN A 628 9.49 -6.86 14.57
N ILE A 629 8.38 -7.53 14.28
CA ILE A 629 7.75 -8.50 15.17
C ILE A 629 8.67 -9.71 15.38
N THR A 630 8.80 -10.15 16.65
CA THR A 630 9.45 -11.40 17.00
C THR A 630 8.40 -12.47 17.26
N LEU A 631 8.23 -13.39 16.30
CA LEU A 631 7.23 -14.44 16.41
C LEU A 631 7.61 -15.49 17.46
N THR A 632 6.79 -15.59 18.50
CA THR A 632 6.80 -16.70 19.45
C THR A 632 5.67 -17.69 19.16
N LYS A 633 5.70 -18.88 19.76
CA LYS A 633 4.60 -19.86 19.58
C LYS A 633 3.24 -19.32 20.05
N THR A 634 3.25 -18.49 21.08
CA THR A 634 2.06 -17.90 21.73
C THR A 634 1.70 -16.51 21.18
N TYR A 635 2.43 -15.99 20.20
CA TYR A 635 2.14 -14.68 19.63
C TYR A 635 0.75 -14.65 18.99
N GLY A 636 -0.12 -13.79 19.47
CA GLY A 636 -1.51 -13.63 19.04
C GLY A 636 -1.91 -12.16 18.94
N ILE A 637 -3.21 -11.89 18.80
CA ILE A 637 -3.78 -10.54 18.62
C ILE A 637 -3.39 -9.60 19.78
N ASN A 638 -3.40 -10.09 21.02
CA ASN A 638 -3.07 -9.25 22.17
C ASN A 638 -1.59 -8.83 22.16
N ALA A 639 -0.68 -9.75 21.84
CA ALA A 639 0.73 -9.42 21.69
C ALA A 639 0.98 -8.40 20.57
N LEU A 640 0.25 -8.52 19.46
CA LEU A 640 0.30 -7.52 18.39
C LEU A 640 -0.21 -6.16 18.87
N LYS A 641 -1.30 -6.11 19.63
CA LYS A 641 -1.81 -4.85 20.20
C LYS A 641 -0.78 -4.18 21.12
N ASP A 642 -0.09 -4.97 21.95
CA ASP A 642 0.97 -4.45 22.83
C ASP A 642 2.16 -3.89 22.04
N ASP A 643 2.57 -4.57 20.98
CA ASP A 643 3.60 -4.09 20.06
C ASP A 643 3.15 -2.80 19.35
N LEU A 644 1.91 -2.75 18.89
CA LEU A 644 1.34 -1.55 18.25
C LEU A 644 1.24 -0.38 19.22
N LYS A 645 0.92 -0.60 20.50
CA LYS A 645 0.97 0.44 21.53
C LYS A 645 2.37 1.06 21.63
N GLN A 646 3.42 0.24 21.65
CA GLN A 646 4.80 0.73 21.72
C GLN A 646 5.18 1.55 20.47
N ILE A 647 4.72 1.12 19.29
CA ILE A 647 4.96 1.83 18.03
C ILE A 647 4.28 3.19 18.06
N TYR A 648 3.00 3.25 18.48
CA TYR A 648 2.23 4.49 18.56
C TYR A 648 2.76 5.44 19.64
N ASP A 649 3.24 4.93 20.75
CA ASP A 649 3.91 5.74 21.77
C ASP A 649 5.15 6.44 21.19
N LYS A 650 5.99 5.70 20.46
CA LYS A 650 7.17 6.30 19.82
C LYS A 650 6.83 7.27 18.70
N ALA A 651 5.92 6.89 17.80
CA ALA A 651 5.60 7.68 16.61
C ALA A 651 4.69 8.88 16.91
N GLY A 652 3.67 8.68 17.74
CA GLY A 652 2.66 9.68 18.06
C GLY A 652 3.02 10.55 19.25
N HIS A 653 3.33 9.94 20.40
CA HIS A 653 3.61 10.64 21.64
C HIS A 653 5.03 11.23 21.65
N MET A 654 6.08 10.39 21.44
CA MET A 654 7.46 10.86 21.39
C MET A 654 7.82 11.58 20.08
N ARG A 655 6.99 11.50 19.05
CA ARG A 655 7.17 12.10 17.72
C ARG A 655 8.49 11.71 17.04
N LYS A 656 8.93 10.46 17.25
CA LYS A 656 10.13 9.90 16.62
C LYS A 656 9.73 9.09 15.39
N PRO A 657 10.48 9.18 14.29
CA PRO A 657 10.19 8.38 13.11
C PRO A 657 10.43 6.89 13.38
N VAL A 658 9.46 6.08 13.01
CA VAL A 658 9.44 4.61 13.19
C VAL A 658 9.21 3.94 11.87
N THR A 659 10.06 2.99 11.51
CA THR A 659 9.83 2.08 10.37
C THR A 659 9.39 0.73 10.92
N PHE A 660 8.14 0.36 10.65
CA PHE A 660 7.58 -0.93 11.02
C PHE A 660 7.69 -1.90 9.83
N LEU A 661 8.65 -2.82 9.90
CA LEU A 661 8.86 -3.85 8.89
C LEU A 661 7.99 -5.07 9.20
N PHE A 662 7.10 -5.43 8.27
CA PHE A 662 6.19 -6.55 8.40
C PHE A 662 6.21 -7.46 7.16
N THR A 663 6.26 -8.76 7.37
CA THR A 663 6.42 -9.76 6.29
C THR A 663 5.27 -10.75 6.24
N ASP A 664 5.06 -11.42 5.08
CA ASP A 664 4.04 -12.45 4.93
C ASP A 664 4.18 -13.63 5.90
N ASN A 665 5.39 -13.91 6.37
CA ASN A 665 5.64 -14.99 7.34
C ASN A 665 5.15 -14.65 8.75
N GLU A 666 4.93 -13.38 9.03
CA GLU A 666 4.46 -12.88 10.33
C GLU A 666 2.93 -12.92 10.45
N ILE A 667 2.23 -13.20 9.35
CA ILE A 667 0.77 -13.31 9.35
C ILE A 667 0.35 -14.68 9.90
N LYS A 668 0.13 -14.76 11.20
CA LYS A 668 -0.45 -15.95 11.84
C LYS A 668 -1.97 -15.96 11.77
N ASP A 669 -2.59 -14.78 11.89
CA ASP A 669 -4.02 -14.56 11.84
C ASP A 669 -4.33 -13.50 10.79
N GLU A 670 -5.34 -13.70 9.97
CA GLU A 670 -5.80 -12.70 8.97
C GLU A 670 -6.25 -11.40 9.63
N ASN A 671 -6.69 -11.42 10.89
CA ASN A 671 -7.04 -10.23 11.66
C ASN A 671 -5.85 -9.27 11.89
N PHE A 672 -4.60 -9.73 11.77
CA PHE A 672 -3.43 -8.85 11.81
C PHE A 672 -3.47 -7.82 10.69
N LEU A 673 -3.95 -8.24 9.52
CA LEU A 673 -4.07 -7.37 8.35
C LEU A 673 -5.13 -6.29 8.53
N GLU A 674 -6.14 -6.52 9.38
CA GLU A 674 -7.13 -5.49 9.73
C GLU A 674 -6.53 -4.32 10.48
N PHE A 675 -5.67 -4.60 11.47
CA PHE A 675 -4.95 -3.54 12.18
C PHE A 675 -4.05 -2.75 11.24
N LEU A 676 -3.32 -3.45 10.34
CA LEU A 676 -2.47 -2.79 9.34
C LEU A 676 -3.28 -1.97 8.35
N ASN A 677 -4.43 -2.47 7.91
CA ASN A 677 -5.37 -1.75 7.04
C ASN A 677 -5.86 -0.46 7.72
N SER A 678 -6.21 -0.52 9.00
CA SER A 678 -6.65 0.64 9.79
C SER A 678 -5.52 1.68 9.93
N ILE A 679 -4.28 1.25 10.20
CA ILE A 679 -3.11 2.13 10.23
C ILE A 679 -2.93 2.86 8.90
N LEU A 680 -2.99 2.14 7.79
CA LEU A 680 -2.77 2.69 6.45
C LEU A 680 -3.88 3.64 6.00
N MET A 681 -5.12 3.39 6.39
CA MET A 681 -6.27 4.18 5.94
C MET A 681 -6.58 5.36 6.85
N THR A 682 -6.71 5.13 8.15
CA THR A 682 -7.10 6.15 9.12
C THR A 682 -5.96 6.65 10.00
N GLY A 683 -4.94 5.80 10.22
CA GLY A 683 -3.89 6.05 11.20
C GLY A 683 -4.33 5.81 12.64
N GLU A 684 -5.58 5.37 12.86
CA GLU A 684 -6.15 5.06 14.16
C GLU A 684 -6.56 3.59 14.24
N ILE A 685 -6.28 2.95 15.35
CA ILE A 685 -6.80 1.62 15.68
C ILE A 685 -7.81 1.78 16.80
N ALA A 686 -9.07 1.45 16.52
CA ALA A 686 -10.13 1.54 17.50
C ALA A 686 -9.86 0.63 18.70
N GLY A 687 -10.01 1.17 19.93
CA GLY A 687 -9.83 0.40 21.16
C GLY A 687 -8.39 -0.05 21.45
N LEU A 688 -7.38 0.54 20.81
CA LEU A 688 -5.98 0.25 21.11
C LEU A 688 -5.58 0.82 22.49
N PHE A 689 -5.95 2.04 22.78
CA PHE A 689 -5.69 2.73 24.06
C PHE A 689 -6.97 2.91 24.85
N ALA A 690 -6.89 2.78 26.19
CA ALA A 690 -7.96 3.18 27.07
C ALA A 690 -8.14 4.71 27.07
N LYS A 691 -9.33 5.22 27.44
CA LYS A 691 -9.60 6.67 27.48
C LYS A 691 -8.57 7.43 28.33
N ASP A 692 -8.21 6.87 29.49
CA ASP A 692 -7.27 7.49 30.41
C ASP A 692 -5.84 7.51 29.88
N GLU A 693 -5.40 6.42 29.22
CA GLU A 693 -4.10 6.34 28.53
C GLU A 693 -4.00 7.42 27.43
N MET A 694 -5.05 7.53 26.61
CA MET A 694 -5.12 8.52 25.53
C MET A 694 -5.10 9.96 26.07
N MET A 695 -5.82 10.24 27.14
CA MET A 695 -5.83 11.57 27.78
C MET A 695 -4.45 11.95 28.32
N GLY A 696 -3.71 11.02 28.93
CA GLY A 696 -2.35 11.24 29.40
C GLY A 696 -1.40 11.63 28.26
N MET A 697 -1.35 10.80 27.20
CA MET A 697 -0.48 11.05 26.04
C MET A 697 -0.82 12.36 25.30
N THR A 698 -2.11 12.69 25.18
CA THR A 698 -2.53 13.92 24.51
C THR A 698 -2.26 15.16 25.35
N ALA A 699 -2.29 15.09 26.68
CA ALA A 699 -1.93 16.20 27.56
C ALA A 699 -0.46 16.58 27.38
N ASP A 700 0.44 15.60 27.24
CA ASP A 700 1.87 15.83 27.00
C ASP A 700 2.14 16.50 25.64
N LEU A 701 1.26 16.30 24.66
CA LEU A 701 1.35 16.90 23.32
C LEU A 701 0.79 18.33 23.24
N GLN A 702 0.07 18.81 24.26
CA GLN A 702 -0.54 20.14 24.24
C GLN A 702 0.42 21.28 23.91
N PRO A 703 1.65 21.37 24.48
CA PRO A 703 2.59 22.45 24.14
C PRO A 703 3.00 22.43 22.66
N ALA A 704 3.19 21.25 22.09
CA ALA A 704 3.54 21.09 20.68
C ALA A 704 2.35 21.47 19.78
N PHE A 705 1.13 21.08 20.16
CA PHE A 705 -0.09 21.44 19.46
C PHE A 705 -0.27 22.94 19.36
N LEU A 706 -0.14 23.66 20.47
CA LEU A 706 -0.29 25.11 20.51
C LEU A 706 0.74 25.84 19.63
N LYS A 707 1.95 25.29 19.52
CA LYS A 707 3.01 25.82 18.67
C LYS A 707 2.74 25.60 17.17
N GLU A 708 2.26 24.40 16.79
CA GLU A 708 2.11 24.00 15.38
C GLU A 708 0.73 24.31 14.79
N ARG A 709 -0.31 24.34 15.62
CA ARG A 709 -1.70 24.56 15.18
C ARG A 709 -2.24 25.90 15.73
N VAL A 710 -1.52 26.97 15.45
CA VAL A 710 -1.87 28.32 15.91
C VAL A 710 -3.32 28.67 15.53
N GLY A 711 -4.10 29.11 16.52
CA GLY A 711 -5.50 29.52 16.35
C GLY A 711 -6.55 28.42 16.44
N LYS A 712 -6.14 27.15 16.65
CA LYS A 712 -7.09 26.07 16.97
C LYS A 712 -7.21 25.89 18.48
N PRO A 713 -8.44 25.69 19.04
CA PRO A 713 -8.61 25.43 20.45
C PRO A 713 -8.03 24.05 20.83
N ASP A 714 -7.45 23.95 22.03
CA ASP A 714 -6.84 22.75 22.59
C ASP A 714 -7.86 21.77 23.21
N THR A 715 -8.93 21.50 22.49
CA THR A 715 -9.93 20.54 22.92
C THR A 715 -9.38 19.10 22.89
N PRO A 716 -9.88 18.19 23.75
CA PRO A 716 -9.46 16.79 23.76
C PRO A 716 -9.55 16.14 22.37
N ASP A 717 -10.57 16.48 21.59
CA ASP A 717 -10.75 15.97 20.22
C ASP A 717 -9.66 16.47 19.27
N ASN A 718 -9.28 17.75 19.35
CA ASN A 718 -8.21 18.33 18.54
C ASN A 718 -6.85 17.78 18.95
N LEU A 719 -6.60 17.56 20.22
CA LEU A 719 -5.37 16.94 20.72
C LEU A 719 -5.28 15.47 20.30
N LYS A 720 -6.39 14.72 20.36
CA LYS A 720 -6.46 13.34 19.83
C LYS A 720 -6.18 13.32 18.34
N GLN A 721 -6.79 14.21 17.58
CA GLN A 721 -6.54 14.29 16.14
C GLN A 721 -5.08 14.65 15.84
N PHE A 722 -4.48 15.52 16.62
CA PHE A 722 -3.06 15.85 16.49
C PHE A 722 -2.14 14.65 16.80
N PHE A 723 -2.46 13.85 17.82
CA PHE A 723 -1.76 12.61 18.11
C PHE A 723 -1.82 11.63 16.92
N ILE A 724 -3.02 11.49 16.32
CA ILE A 724 -3.21 10.64 15.13
C ILE A 724 -2.40 11.18 13.94
N ASP A 725 -2.41 12.49 13.72
CA ASP A 725 -1.63 13.13 12.65
C ASP A 725 -0.13 12.91 12.87
N CYS A 726 0.39 13.13 14.09
CA CYS A 726 1.78 12.85 14.45
C CYS A 726 2.15 11.37 14.26
N SER A 727 1.26 10.46 14.67
CA SER A 727 1.46 9.02 14.45
C SER A 727 1.55 8.69 12.96
N ARG A 728 0.68 9.24 12.14
CA ARG A 728 0.68 9.01 10.68
C ARG A 728 1.90 9.58 9.98
N ASP A 729 2.37 10.74 10.44
CA ASP A 729 3.52 11.41 9.80
C ASP A 729 4.84 10.72 10.15
N ASN A 730 4.94 10.08 11.32
CA ASN A 730 6.16 9.44 11.82
C ASN A 730 6.15 7.90 11.75
N LEU A 731 5.02 7.25 11.44
CA LEU A 731 4.94 5.80 11.31
C LEU A 731 4.94 5.38 9.84
N HIS A 732 6.02 4.70 9.45
CA HIS A 732 6.23 4.20 8.10
C HIS A 732 6.13 2.68 8.09
N LEU A 733 5.02 2.17 7.57
CA LEU A 733 4.80 0.72 7.44
C LEU A 733 5.42 0.21 6.14
N VAL A 734 6.30 -0.77 6.26
CA VAL A 734 6.92 -1.45 5.10
C VAL A 734 6.48 -2.90 5.08
N LEU A 735 5.62 -3.23 4.13
CA LEU A 735 5.07 -4.56 3.92
C LEU A 735 5.90 -5.32 2.90
N CYS A 736 6.45 -6.48 3.28
CA CYS A 736 7.20 -7.35 2.38
C CYS A 736 6.35 -8.57 2.03
N MET A 737 5.78 -8.59 0.82
CA MET A 737 4.90 -9.66 0.35
C MET A 737 5.54 -10.44 -0.79
N SER A 738 5.15 -11.72 -0.90
CA SER A 738 5.57 -12.58 -2.01
C SER A 738 4.45 -12.70 -3.05
N PRO A 739 4.72 -12.45 -4.35
CA PRO A 739 3.70 -12.61 -5.40
C PRO A 739 3.35 -14.09 -5.66
N VAL A 740 4.18 -15.00 -5.17
CA VAL A 740 4.00 -16.45 -5.28
C VAL A 740 2.94 -16.97 -4.31
N ASN A 741 2.69 -16.23 -3.21
CA ASN A 741 1.69 -16.62 -2.23
C ASN A 741 0.28 -16.49 -2.82
N PRO A 742 -0.49 -17.60 -2.96
CA PRO A 742 -1.82 -17.58 -3.57
C PRO A 742 -2.83 -16.73 -2.79
N LYS A 743 -2.58 -16.50 -1.49
CA LYS A 743 -3.42 -15.63 -0.65
C LYS A 743 -3.18 -14.14 -0.88
N PHE A 744 -2.08 -13.75 -1.54
CA PHE A 744 -1.74 -12.32 -1.72
C PHE A 744 -2.82 -11.54 -2.50
N PRO A 745 -3.33 -12.00 -3.66
CA PRO A 745 -4.41 -11.31 -4.36
C PRO A 745 -5.73 -11.27 -3.57
N GLU A 746 -6.01 -12.31 -2.79
CA GLU A 746 -7.19 -12.35 -1.93
C GLU A 746 -7.09 -11.34 -0.78
N ARG A 747 -5.95 -11.29 -0.09
CA ARG A 747 -5.65 -10.31 0.97
C ARG A 747 -5.74 -8.88 0.48
N ALA A 748 -5.20 -8.60 -0.72
CA ALA A 748 -5.28 -7.27 -1.33
C ALA A 748 -6.72 -6.82 -1.64
N ARG A 749 -7.61 -7.76 -1.94
CA ARG A 749 -9.05 -7.47 -2.15
C ARG A 749 -9.80 -7.29 -0.84
N LYS A 750 -9.50 -8.12 0.18
CA LYS A 750 -10.12 -8.02 1.51
C LYS A 750 -9.70 -6.76 2.27
N PHE A 751 -8.44 -6.35 2.11
CA PHE A 751 -7.83 -5.22 2.81
C PHE A 751 -7.29 -4.20 1.80
N PRO A 752 -8.15 -3.35 1.24
CA PRO A 752 -7.77 -2.44 0.16
C PRO A 752 -6.70 -1.41 0.56
N GLY A 753 -6.55 -1.12 1.85
CA GLY A 753 -5.50 -0.25 2.37
C GLY A 753 -4.09 -0.76 2.07
N LEU A 754 -3.88 -2.08 2.00
CA LEU A 754 -2.57 -2.67 1.68
C LEU A 754 -2.03 -2.20 0.32
N VAL A 755 -2.92 -1.99 -0.65
CA VAL A 755 -2.54 -1.54 -2.01
C VAL A 755 -2.73 -0.04 -2.17
N SER A 756 -3.85 0.52 -1.70
CA SER A 756 -4.18 1.93 -1.91
C SER A 756 -3.48 2.88 -0.93
N GLY A 757 -3.16 2.41 0.28
CA GLY A 757 -2.47 3.18 1.32
C GLY A 757 -0.94 3.15 1.19
N THR A 758 -0.38 2.28 0.34
CA THR A 758 1.06 2.10 0.19
C THR A 758 1.56 2.54 -1.19
N THR A 759 2.84 2.83 -1.29
CA THR A 759 3.56 2.95 -2.55
C THR A 759 4.17 1.59 -2.88
N ILE A 760 3.86 1.06 -4.07
CA ILE A 760 4.27 -0.28 -4.47
C ILE A 760 5.62 -0.21 -5.16
N ASP A 761 6.57 -1.04 -4.72
CA ASP A 761 7.82 -1.30 -5.42
C ASP A 761 7.90 -2.80 -5.76
N TRP A 762 7.91 -3.10 -7.06
CA TRP A 762 7.88 -4.47 -7.57
C TRP A 762 9.27 -4.95 -7.92
N PHE A 763 9.77 -5.93 -7.17
CA PHE A 763 11.06 -6.58 -7.39
C PHE A 763 10.93 -7.62 -8.49
N LEU A 764 11.56 -7.34 -9.62
CA LEU A 764 11.66 -8.30 -10.71
C LEU A 764 12.73 -9.37 -10.43
N PRO A 765 12.72 -10.50 -11.15
CA PRO A 765 13.82 -11.46 -11.12
C PRO A 765 15.16 -10.79 -11.43
N TRP A 766 16.22 -11.24 -10.78
CA TRP A 766 17.55 -10.67 -11.02
C TRP A 766 17.99 -10.93 -12.47
N PRO A 767 18.44 -9.92 -13.22
CA PRO A 767 19.01 -10.11 -14.53
C PRO A 767 20.35 -10.84 -14.41
N GLU A 768 20.83 -11.45 -15.51
CA GLU A 768 22.06 -12.24 -15.54
C GLU A 768 23.27 -11.45 -15.04
N GLN A 769 23.37 -10.17 -15.41
CA GLN A 769 24.45 -9.30 -14.93
C GLN A 769 24.44 -9.15 -13.40
N ALA A 770 23.27 -9.02 -12.80
CA ALA A 770 23.15 -8.95 -11.33
C ALA A 770 23.59 -10.25 -10.64
N LEU A 771 23.28 -11.41 -11.23
CA LEU A 771 23.75 -12.71 -10.75
C LEU A 771 25.28 -12.80 -10.79
N ILE A 772 25.88 -12.34 -11.88
CA ILE A 772 27.34 -12.27 -12.03
C ILE A 772 27.96 -11.32 -10.99
N ASP A 773 27.41 -10.13 -10.81
CA ASP A 773 27.90 -9.15 -9.84
C ASP A 773 27.81 -9.66 -8.40
N VAL A 774 26.75 -10.38 -8.07
CA VAL A 774 26.56 -11.02 -6.76
C VAL A 774 27.61 -12.13 -6.56
N SER A 775 27.81 -13.01 -7.54
CA SER A 775 28.85 -14.04 -7.46
C SER A 775 30.25 -13.44 -7.31
N LYS A 776 30.54 -12.38 -8.05
CA LYS A 776 31.77 -11.63 -7.96
C LYS A 776 31.95 -11.03 -6.56
N GLY A 777 30.92 -10.44 -5.98
CA GLY A 777 30.95 -9.89 -4.63
C GLY A 777 31.30 -10.92 -3.56
N PHE A 778 30.73 -12.11 -3.62
CA PHE A 778 31.01 -13.18 -2.64
C PHE A 778 32.33 -13.90 -2.88
N LEU A 779 32.77 -14.02 -4.14
CA LEU A 779 33.99 -14.74 -4.49
C LEU A 779 35.24 -13.84 -4.57
N SER A 780 35.09 -12.50 -4.57
CA SER A 780 36.25 -11.57 -4.64
C SER A 780 37.26 -11.84 -3.55
N ASP A 781 36.79 -11.90 -2.31
CA ASP A 781 37.63 -12.10 -1.11
C ASP A 781 37.87 -13.58 -0.78
N TYR A 782 37.15 -14.48 -1.49
CA TYR A 782 37.31 -15.92 -1.30
C TYR A 782 38.50 -16.45 -2.08
N LYS A 783 39.45 -17.07 -1.35
CA LYS A 783 40.68 -17.61 -1.95
C LYS A 783 40.37 -18.87 -2.75
N VAL A 784 40.35 -18.73 -4.06
CA VAL A 784 40.27 -19.86 -5.02
C VAL A 784 41.68 -20.06 -5.58
N GLU A 785 42.19 -21.26 -5.49
CA GLU A 785 43.53 -21.63 -6.05
C GLU A 785 43.36 -21.90 -7.57
N ALA A 786 43.11 -20.83 -8.33
CA ALA A 786 42.95 -20.87 -9.76
C ALA A 786 43.54 -19.61 -10.42
N THR A 787 43.73 -19.62 -11.73
CA THR A 787 44.12 -18.42 -12.46
C THR A 787 43.02 -17.37 -12.38
N PRO A 788 43.31 -16.06 -12.44
CA PRO A 788 42.30 -15.01 -12.42
C PRO A 788 41.23 -15.21 -13.53
N GLU A 789 41.65 -15.64 -14.72
CA GLU A 789 40.76 -15.93 -15.84
C GLU A 789 39.78 -17.09 -15.55
N ALA A 790 40.29 -18.18 -14.92
CA ALA A 790 39.43 -19.29 -14.51
C ALA A 790 38.44 -18.90 -13.40
N LYS A 791 38.85 -18.02 -12.50
CA LYS A 791 37.96 -17.46 -11.45
C LYS A 791 36.86 -16.63 -12.09
N ASP A 792 37.16 -15.77 -13.06
CA ASP A 792 36.14 -14.97 -13.77
C ASP A 792 35.20 -15.84 -14.60
N GLN A 793 35.71 -16.87 -15.29
CA GLN A 793 34.85 -17.83 -15.99
C GLN A 793 33.94 -18.61 -15.02
N LEU A 794 34.40 -18.97 -13.85
CA LEU A 794 33.60 -19.62 -12.84
C LEU A 794 32.45 -18.69 -12.37
N ILE A 795 32.74 -17.41 -12.14
CA ILE A 795 31.73 -16.40 -11.74
C ILE A 795 30.67 -16.26 -12.83
N GLN A 796 31.06 -16.16 -14.10
CA GLN A 796 30.14 -16.10 -15.21
C GLN A 796 29.28 -17.38 -15.30
N HIS A 797 29.93 -18.55 -15.19
CA HIS A 797 29.22 -19.83 -15.25
C HIS A 797 28.16 -19.97 -14.15
N MET A 798 28.41 -19.48 -12.94
CA MET A 798 27.40 -19.49 -11.87
C MET A 798 26.14 -18.72 -12.25
N GLY A 799 26.30 -17.51 -12.82
CA GLY A 799 25.18 -16.70 -13.30
C GLY A 799 24.39 -17.42 -14.41
N THR A 800 25.10 -17.89 -15.43
CA THR A 800 24.50 -18.60 -16.56
C THR A 800 23.80 -19.90 -16.14
N ALA A 801 24.38 -20.66 -15.19
CA ALA A 801 23.76 -21.87 -14.67
C ALA A 801 22.40 -21.59 -14.00
N HIS A 802 22.32 -20.51 -13.21
CA HIS A 802 21.04 -20.10 -12.61
C HIS A 802 20.01 -19.71 -13.66
N THR A 803 20.40 -18.92 -14.65
CA THR A 803 19.52 -18.50 -15.76
C THR A 803 19.00 -19.70 -16.55
N LEU A 804 19.85 -20.68 -16.84
CA LEU A 804 19.44 -21.92 -17.51
C LEU A 804 18.43 -22.72 -16.67
N VAL A 805 18.66 -22.82 -15.37
CA VAL A 805 17.71 -23.51 -14.47
C VAL A 805 16.35 -22.80 -14.44
N VAL A 806 16.32 -21.47 -14.46
CA VAL A 806 15.07 -20.70 -14.55
C VAL A 806 14.34 -21.02 -15.85
N ALA A 807 15.03 -21.04 -16.98
CA ALA A 807 14.44 -21.40 -18.28
C ALA A 807 13.84 -22.82 -18.28
N VAL A 808 14.56 -23.79 -17.71
CA VAL A 808 14.05 -25.18 -17.55
C VAL A 808 12.84 -25.24 -16.62
N CYS A 809 12.80 -24.43 -15.57
CA CYS A 809 11.62 -24.34 -14.69
C CYS A 809 10.39 -23.81 -15.42
N ASP A 810 10.56 -22.86 -16.34
CA ASP A 810 9.48 -22.33 -17.16
C ASP A 810 8.98 -23.38 -18.18
N GLU A 811 9.87 -24.15 -18.81
CA GLU A 811 9.50 -25.29 -19.66
C GLU A 811 8.75 -26.36 -18.86
N TYR A 812 9.21 -26.67 -17.65
CA TYR A 812 8.58 -27.63 -16.76
C TYR A 812 7.16 -27.18 -16.37
N LYS A 813 6.96 -25.89 -16.15
CA LYS A 813 5.64 -25.29 -15.90
C LYS A 813 4.71 -25.49 -17.10
N LEU A 814 5.21 -25.26 -18.32
CA LEU A 814 4.41 -25.43 -19.53
C LEU A 814 3.99 -26.89 -19.73
N SER A 815 4.92 -27.82 -19.47
CA SER A 815 4.71 -29.27 -19.64
C SER A 815 3.85 -29.89 -18.55
N ASN A 816 4.13 -29.55 -17.29
CA ASN A 816 3.54 -30.23 -16.11
C ASN A 816 2.53 -29.38 -15.35
N ARG A 817 2.30 -28.14 -15.75
CA ARG A 817 1.44 -27.17 -15.06
C ARG A 817 1.77 -26.99 -13.56
N ARG A 818 2.99 -27.30 -13.16
CA ARG A 818 3.52 -27.13 -11.82
C ARG A 818 4.58 -26.04 -11.81
N TYR A 819 4.51 -25.18 -10.83
CA TYR A 819 5.52 -24.13 -10.62
C TYR A 819 6.64 -24.67 -9.74
N VAL A 820 7.89 -24.50 -10.21
CA VAL A 820 9.11 -24.59 -9.41
C VAL A 820 9.76 -23.23 -9.43
N TYR A 821 9.81 -22.60 -8.29
CA TYR A 821 10.34 -21.24 -8.21
C TYR A 821 11.82 -21.27 -7.87
N GLN A 822 12.63 -20.72 -8.76
CA GLN A 822 13.99 -20.35 -8.45
C GLN A 822 14.02 -18.94 -7.88
N THR A 823 14.69 -18.79 -6.76
CA THR A 823 14.71 -17.52 -6.05
C THR A 823 16.14 -17.03 -5.84
N PRO A 824 16.37 -15.72 -5.66
CA PRO A 824 17.68 -15.23 -5.25
C PRO A 824 18.25 -15.94 -4.02
N LYS A 825 17.40 -16.41 -3.10
CA LYS A 825 17.84 -17.20 -1.96
C LYS A 825 18.44 -18.55 -2.36
N SER A 826 17.86 -19.23 -3.36
CA SER A 826 18.43 -20.49 -3.86
C SER A 826 19.78 -20.26 -4.54
N TYR A 827 19.94 -19.13 -5.24
CA TYR A 827 21.21 -18.73 -5.84
C TYR A 827 22.28 -18.41 -4.77
N LEU A 828 21.96 -17.65 -3.76
CA LEU A 828 22.88 -17.39 -2.65
C LEU A 828 23.28 -18.69 -1.93
N SER A 829 22.34 -19.59 -1.71
CA SER A 829 22.63 -20.91 -1.15
C SER A 829 23.52 -21.76 -2.06
N PHE A 830 23.36 -21.65 -3.39
CA PHE A 830 24.23 -22.30 -4.37
C PHE A 830 25.68 -21.80 -4.25
N ILE A 831 25.91 -20.48 -4.18
CA ILE A 831 27.23 -19.88 -3.97
C ILE A 831 27.84 -20.36 -2.65
N ALA A 832 27.08 -20.26 -1.54
CA ALA A 832 27.54 -20.68 -0.22
C ALA A 832 27.91 -22.18 -0.19
N ASN A 833 27.09 -23.05 -0.78
CA ASN A 833 27.37 -24.47 -0.88
C ASN A 833 28.62 -24.75 -1.73
N TYR A 834 28.80 -24.01 -2.81
CA TYR A 834 30.03 -24.11 -3.62
C TYR A 834 31.25 -23.79 -2.77
N MET A 835 31.26 -22.71 -2.02
CA MET A 835 32.39 -22.31 -1.16
C MET A 835 32.69 -23.38 -0.12
N VAL A 836 31.69 -23.97 0.51
CA VAL A 836 31.85 -25.06 1.48
C VAL A 836 32.42 -26.30 0.82
N LEU A 837 31.88 -26.74 -0.31
CA LEU A 837 32.31 -27.91 -1.05
C LEU A 837 33.74 -27.73 -1.57
N TYR A 838 34.07 -26.56 -2.11
CA TYR A 838 35.42 -26.24 -2.56
C TYR A 838 36.43 -26.40 -1.41
N LYS A 839 36.13 -25.78 -0.25
CA LYS A 839 36.99 -25.88 0.93
C LYS A 839 37.18 -27.33 1.39
N LEU A 840 36.12 -28.11 1.43
CA LEU A 840 36.18 -29.54 1.81
C LEU A 840 37.04 -30.35 0.83
N LYS A 841 36.88 -30.11 -0.49
CA LYS A 841 37.68 -30.79 -1.52
C LYS A 841 39.13 -30.36 -1.49
N LEU A 842 39.40 -29.07 -1.29
CA LEU A 842 40.77 -28.55 -1.18
C LEU A 842 41.50 -29.17 0.01
N VAL A 843 40.87 -29.23 1.18
CA VAL A 843 41.45 -29.86 2.38
C VAL A 843 41.70 -31.35 2.15
N ALA A 844 40.79 -32.06 1.47
CA ALA A 844 40.97 -33.46 1.13
C ALA A 844 42.15 -33.68 0.17
N LEU A 845 42.32 -32.81 -0.84
CA LEU A 845 43.43 -32.86 -1.74
C LEU A 845 44.76 -32.56 -1.06
N GLN A 846 44.82 -31.52 -0.24
CA GLN A 846 46.01 -31.18 0.55
C GLN A 846 46.41 -32.29 1.51
N ARG A 847 45.44 -32.98 2.11
CA ARG A 847 45.71 -34.16 2.95
C ARG A 847 46.27 -35.31 2.13
N SER A 848 45.73 -35.53 0.91
CA SER A 848 46.22 -36.56 -0.01
C SER A 848 47.67 -36.25 -0.46
N GLU A 849 47.93 -35.01 -0.84
CA GLU A 849 49.29 -34.52 -1.19
C GLU A 849 50.26 -34.73 -0.07
N THR A 850 49.89 -34.32 1.17
CA THR A 850 50.76 -34.51 2.34
C THR A 850 51.04 -35.98 2.59
N ASN A 851 50.03 -36.84 2.42
CA ASN A 851 50.24 -38.30 2.57
C ASN A 851 51.13 -38.89 1.50
N ILE A 852 51.01 -38.46 0.25
CA ILE A 852 51.87 -38.88 -0.85
C ILE A 852 53.30 -38.41 -0.62
N ASN A 853 53.49 -37.13 -0.29
CA ASN A 853 54.82 -36.57 0.00
C ASN A 853 55.52 -37.27 1.17
N ARG A 854 54.78 -37.57 2.26
CA ARG A 854 55.30 -38.36 3.38
C ARG A 854 55.68 -39.79 2.94
N GLY A 855 54.85 -40.39 2.03
CA GLY A 855 55.18 -41.69 1.45
C GLY A 855 56.46 -41.65 0.61
N LEU A 856 56.55 -40.61 -0.22
CA LEU A 856 57.74 -40.41 -1.07
C LEU A 856 59.02 -40.18 -0.23
N GLU A 857 58.93 -39.32 0.80
CA GLU A 857 60.07 -39.09 1.72
C GLU A 857 60.50 -40.40 2.40
N LYS A 858 59.54 -41.24 2.85
CA LYS A 858 59.84 -42.53 3.45
C LYS A 858 60.50 -43.51 2.43
N LEU A 859 60.03 -43.48 1.19
CA LEU A 859 60.65 -44.32 0.13
C LEU A 859 62.07 -43.86 -0.21
N VAL A 860 62.32 -42.55 -0.33
CA VAL A 860 63.62 -41.98 -0.59
C VAL A 860 64.58 -42.32 0.56
N LYS A 861 64.14 -42.05 1.82
CA LYS A 861 64.93 -42.40 3.00
C LYS A 861 65.19 -43.93 3.09
N GLY A 862 64.15 -44.76 2.81
CA GLY A 862 64.32 -46.19 2.76
C GLY A 862 65.31 -46.64 1.68
N ALA A 863 65.34 -45.97 0.52
CA ALA A 863 66.30 -46.24 -0.55
C ALA A 863 67.73 -45.84 -0.10
N GLU A 864 67.86 -44.68 0.55
CA GLU A 864 69.12 -44.23 1.11
C GLU A 864 69.67 -45.19 2.22
N ASP A 865 68.79 -45.64 3.11
CA ASP A 865 69.07 -46.62 4.17
C ASP A 865 69.49 -47.98 3.56
N VAL A 866 68.79 -48.43 2.53
CA VAL A 866 69.16 -49.66 1.78
C VAL A 866 70.51 -49.51 1.10
N GLU A 867 70.77 -48.35 0.50
CA GLU A 867 72.10 -48.14 -0.12
C GLU A 867 73.24 -48.01 0.89
N ALA A 868 72.98 -47.38 2.06
CA ALA A 868 73.89 -47.38 3.19
C ALA A 868 74.16 -48.80 3.72
N MET A 869 73.07 -49.55 3.85
CA MET A 869 73.09 -50.93 4.29
C MET A 869 73.82 -51.85 3.28
N LYS A 870 73.70 -51.62 1.97
CA LYS A 870 74.45 -52.30 0.94
C LYS A 870 75.93 -52.00 1.09
N LYS A 871 76.33 -50.74 1.40
CA LYS A 871 77.75 -50.37 1.62
C LYS A 871 78.32 -51.05 2.91
N VAL A 872 77.49 -51.08 3.98
CA VAL A 872 77.85 -51.77 5.22
C VAL A 872 78.01 -53.29 4.95
N LEU A 873 77.04 -53.87 4.21
CA LEU A 873 77.07 -55.31 3.82
C LEU A 873 78.25 -55.62 2.97
N ALA A 874 78.63 -54.71 1.98
CA ALA A 874 79.84 -54.90 1.21
C ALA A 874 81.16 -54.84 2.05
N LEU A 875 81.17 -53.91 3.06
CA LEU A 875 82.26 -53.83 4.03
C LEU A 875 82.28 -55.05 4.95
N GLU A 876 81.10 -55.52 5.39
CA GLU A 876 81.04 -56.74 6.21
C GLU A 876 81.35 -58.00 5.37
N GLN A 877 80.99 -58.02 4.05
CA GLN A 877 81.36 -59.10 3.14
C GLN A 877 82.91 -59.14 3.03
N VAL A 878 83.60 -58.03 2.84
CA VAL A 878 85.04 -57.95 2.79
C VAL A 878 85.67 -58.39 4.10
N LYS A 879 85.04 -58.06 5.24
CA LYS A 879 85.51 -58.58 6.57
C LYS A 879 85.29 -60.09 6.69
N LEU A 880 84.12 -60.53 6.17
CA LEU A 880 83.74 -61.97 6.17
C LEU A 880 84.70 -62.77 5.27
N ASP A 881 85.05 -62.19 4.07
CA ASP A 881 86.01 -62.83 3.19
C ASP A 881 87.45 -62.85 3.83
N LYS A 882 87.86 -61.83 4.55
CA LYS A 882 89.06 -61.84 5.35
C LYS A 882 89.03 -62.80 6.50
N ALA A 883 87.89 -62.81 7.25
CA ALA A 883 87.61 -63.79 8.33
C ALA A 883 87.50 -65.18 7.80
N SER A 884 86.96 -65.41 6.63
CA SER A 884 86.87 -66.71 5.96
C SER A 884 88.26 -67.17 5.48
N GLN A 885 89.05 -66.22 4.99
CA GLN A 885 90.45 -66.56 4.73
C GLN A 885 91.26 -66.88 6.02
N GLU A 886 91.04 -66.20 7.13
CA GLU A 886 91.61 -66.51 8.43
C GLU A 886 91.02 -67.79 9.01
N VAL A 887 89.72 -68.01 8.85
CA VAL A 887 89.10 -69.28 9.25
C VAL A 887 89.57 -70.45 8.41
N ASN A 888 89.81 -70.24 7.10
CA ASN A 888 90.34 -71.28 6.28
C ASN A 888 91.88 -71.57 6.64
N LYS A 889 92.52 -70.52 7.12
CA LYS A 889 93.88 -70.78 7.75
C LYS A 889 93.73 -71.43 9.10
N MET A 890 92.70 -71.10 9.83
CA MET A 890 92.43 -71.74 11.14
C MET A 890 91.77 -73.14 11.02
N ILE A 891 91.05 -73.42 9.93
CA ILE A 891 90.45 -74.74 9.70
C ILE A 891 91.66 -75.74 9.34
N ALA A 892 92.61 -75.22 8.69
CA ALA A 892 93.92 -76.04 8.54
C ALA A 892 94.64 -76.33 9.84
N SER A 893 94.30 -75.56 10.92
CA SER A 893 94.77 -75.80 12.27
C SER A 893 93.76 -76.50 13.22
N LEU A 894 92.53 -76.65 12.71
CA LEU A 894 91.35 -77.09 13.49
C LEU A 894 90.84 -78.48 13.11
N THR A 895 91.64 -79.22 12.37
CA THR A 895 91.38 -80.67 12.32
C THR A 895 91.75 -81.33 13.66
N ILE A 896 91.97 -80.49 14.68
CA ILE A 896 92.33 -80.96 16.06
C ILE A 896 91.25 -80.58 17.12
N SER A 897 90.19 -79.77 16.75
CA SER A 897 89.09 -79.46 17.69
C SER A 897 87.73 -79.61 17.15
N GLN A 898 87.39 -80.84 16.77
CA GLN A 898 86.09 -81.30 16.33
C GLN A 898 85.08 -81.35 17.47
N GLY A 899 85.30 -80.71 18.58
CA GLY A 899 84.46 -80.79 19.79
C GLY A 899 83.62 -79.47 20.05
N GLU A 900 83.95 -78.40 19.38
CA GLU A 900 83.30 -77.08 19.71
C GLU A 900 82.27 -76.58 18.68
N ALA A 901 82.08 -77.41 17.63
CA ALA A 901 81.12 -76.97 16.47
C ALA A 901 79.66 -77.26 16.77
N GLU A 902 79.27 -77.95 17.81
CA GLU A 902 77.77 -78.21 18.08
C GLU A 902 77.04 -77.09 18.86
N VAL A 903 77.79 -76.21 19.50
CA VAL A 903 77.15 -75.10 20.25
C VAL A 903 76.87 -73.89 19.39
N GLU A 904 77.65 -73.67 18.28
CA GLU A 904 77.43 -72.51 17.43
C GLU A 904 76.29 -72.71 16.42
N SER A 905 75.97 -73.97 16.11
CA SER A 905 74.79 -74.32 15.25
C SER A 905 73.41 -73.95 15.83
N ALA A 906 73.30 -73.93 17.19
CA ALA A 906 72.08 -73.56 17.86
C ALA A 906 71.79 -72.05 17.87
N LYS A 907 72.79 -71.20 17.76
CA LYS A 907 72.54 -69.73 17.70
C LYS A 907 72.09 -69.22 16.33
N VAL A 908 72.58 -69.85 15.28
CA VAL A 908 72.13 -69.49 13.90
C VAL A 908 70.66 -69.84 13.63
N ALA A 909 70.13 -70.87 14.28
CA ALA A 909 68.70 -71.20 14.15
C ALA A 909 67.74 -70.20 14.81
N VAL A 910 68.24 -69.54 15.85
CA VAL A 910 67.42 -68.50 16.54
C VAL A 910 67.29 -67.22 15.68
N ILE A 911 68.42 -66.82 15.09
CA ILE A 911 68.45 -65.59 14.20
C ILE A 911 67.61 -65.77 12.94
N LYS A 912 67.56 -66.99 12.43
CA LYS A 912 66.76 -67.29 11.22
C LYS A 912 65.25 -67.27 11.50
N LYS A 913 64.84 -67.48 12.75
CA LYS A 913 63.45 -67.42 13.19
C LYS A 913 62.92 -65.99 13.38
N ASP A 914 63.75 -65.05 13.85
CA ASP A 914 63.45 -63.63 14.09
C ASP A 914 63.33 -62.86 12.76
N CYS A 915 64.22 -63.13 11.80
CA CYS A 915 64.10 -62.53 10.46
C CYS A 915 62.86 -62.98 9.68
N GLY A 916 62.36 -64.21 9.91
CA GLY A 916 61.11 -64.68 9.32
C GLY A 916 59.87 -64.02 9.87
N ALA A 917 59.87 -63.62 11.15
CA ALA A 917 58.78 -62.95 11.82
C ALA A 917 58.65 -61.47 11.34
N GLU A 918 59.79 -60.81 11.10
CA GLU A 918 59.79 -59.44 10.64
C GLU A 918 59.31 -59.30 9.17
N ALA A 919 59.68 -60.27 8.33
CA ALA A 919 59.19 -60.36 6.92
C ALA A 919 57.68 -60.61 6.78
N LEU A 920 57.07 -61.34 7.74
CA LEU A 920 55.61 -61.57 7.82
C LEU A 920 54.84 -60.33 8.32
N ARG A 921 55.45 -59.47 9.12
CA ARG A 921 54.88 -58.23 9.61
C ARG A 921 54.85 -57.20 8.51
N ILE A 922 55.88 -57.04 7.70
CA ILE A 922 55.92 -56.16 6.53
C ILE A 922 54.98 -56.59 5.42
N GLY A 923 54.70 -57.90 5.28
CA GLY A 923 53.74 -58.47 4.35
C GLY A 923 52.27 -58.13 4.70
N LYS A 924 51.95 -58.03 6.00
CA LYS A 924 50.63 -57.68 6.49
C LYS A 924 50.32 -56.19 6.40
N GLU A 925 51.29 -55.35 6.63
CA GLU A 925 51.14 -53.90 6.47
C GLU A 925 50.99 -53.48 4.97
N LYS A 926 51.50 -54.30 4.03
CA LYS A 926 51.35 -54.07 2.58
C LYS A 926 49.96 -54.53 2.04
N ALA A 927 49.19 -55.32 2.80
CA ALA A 927 47.84 -55.77 2.43
C ALA A 927 46.74 -54.90 2.98
N GLU A 928 47.03 -54.02 3.99
CA GLU A 928 46.07 -53.07 4.59
C GLU A 928 46.14 -51.67 3.96
N TRP A 929 47.05 -51.43 3.00
CA TRP A 929 47.11 -50.23 2.18
C TRP A 929 46.69 -50.61 0.77
#